data_3e571c1dc02a13decbf65ec254a88479
#
_entry.id   3e571c1dc02a13decbf65ec254a88479
#
_cell.length_a   1.000
_cell.length_b   1.000
_cell.length_c   1.000
_cell.angle_alpha   90.00
_cell.angle_beta   90.00
_cell.angle_gamma   90.00
#
_symmetry.space_group_name_H-M   'P 1'
#
loop_
_entity.id
_entity.type
_entity.pdbx_description
1 polymer ?
#
loop_
_entity_poly.entity_id
_entity_poly.type
_entity_poly.pdbx_seq_one_letter_code
_entity_poly.pdbx_strand_id
1 'polypeptide(L)'
;MKNRLECMQSIRFLAVLLMCCLSYTTWAQTQSNVNGLVTDFSGEPLIGVSILVKGTSNGTVTDLDGKFSLSAEMGNMLQISYVGYISQEVKVESDKLLRIIMEEDTKKLEEVVVIGYGTQKKVNLTGAVAAVSAEDLASKPVMSTAQALAGLAPGLSVLQTSGRPGQGATVKIRGTGTFSKAGTDPLVLIDGLSGNIDDVDPNDIQSISFLKDAASASIYGNRAANGVILIETKKGAQGKTTITYSNSFGWQQPTELPDFLPSWEYAKYYNMAMRNMGKQEAYLPEQIQKYRDGSDPDNYPNVNHLKWLLESGSGFQHQHNLSIQGGNATTSYNLSVGYRNQEGMTAKTSNERMTALFTMKSEIAKGLMLNLNINAYNNKYNAPNGEPQSIDGMIGYAVRQGPIYAGQKSDGSFGYQDNYSPEAWLASESFVQNVSRNISASGQLTWNTPVDGLSFIGKVGMNYWTKYDKAYRADTYFDESKTVGPATLNVWTANNTYTTFEALATYEKQIKNHTFKLLAGTSVEQSNNKGLEGYRNTFPNNYLYELGSGDKSTATNDSSLEEYALLSFFGRINYAWKDRYLLEVNLRYDGSSRFADGHRWGLFPSVSAGWRISEEDFWKNAAVSAVVDNLKLRASYGVLGNQNIGVYPYQQIYELGHDYPFGNPATLQSGAYMKTYNNPEITWEKTAITDIGLDFSLLNGRFSGTLDYFYKYTSDILAPVEVSSIMGREVGQSNVGAVSNEGIEVNLTYNGQIGRDFWFSISPNFTWVRNAVEKLANGATEEINNNRIVGQPIGIIYGYETDGLFVDQAEVDAATEQLVSKSGLKPGYVKYKDISGPDGVPDGKVDAQYDRTVLGSTTPKFYYGLNLSTSYKGFDFSALLQGLGGHKRLIGSYMAYAFYNGGQIQRWQAESCWKEENPDKWAEYPRLETLNMNDTNLQTSDYWVRNASFLRVKNIQIGYTFPKAWTKKIGLENVRVYVSGQNLFSFNSFYKGWDPENEIGTGDSPSYYPVNSIYSFGFNFKF
;
A
#
# COMPACT_ATOMS: atom_id res chain seq x y z
N MET A 1 -27.84 -10.64 -28.74
CA MET A 1 -28.12 -9.55 -29.67
C MET A 1 -28.61 -8.24 -29.02
N LYS A 2 -29.16 -8.26 -27.82
CA LYS A 2 -29.62 -7.04 -27.10
C LYS A 2 -28.51 -6.19 -26.55
N ASN A 3 -27.39 -6.77 -26.09
CA ASN A 3 -26.27 -6.04 -25.48
C ASN A 3 -25.37 -5.26 -26.47
N ARG A 4 -25.53 -5.46 -27.79
CA ARG A 4 -24.81 -4.65 -28.81
C ARG A 4 -25.52 -3.34 -29.16
N LEU A 5 -26.84 -3.25 -28.91
CA LEU A 5 -27.58 -2.03 -29.22
C LEU A 5 -27.45 -0.94 -28.13
N GLU A 6 -27.32 -1.32 -26.85
CA GLU A 6 -27.15 -0.35 -25.77
C GLU A 6 -25.78 0.31 -25.79
N CYS A 7 -24.73 -0.43 -26.16
CA CYS A 7 -23.39 0.11 -26.34
C CYS A 7 -23.31 1.09 -27.54
N MET A 8 -24.05 0.84 -28.60
CA MET A 8 -24.10 1.75 -29.78
C MET A 8 -24.91 3.03 -29.52
N GLN A 9 -25.89 3.02 -28.63
CA GLN A 9 -26.62 4.23 -28.26
C GLN A 9 -25.80 5.15 -27.37
N SER A 10 -25.02 4.61 -26.46
CA SER A 10 -24.12 5.38 -25.59
C SER A 10 -22.97 6.05 -26.37
N ILE A 11 -22.45 5.39 -27.40
CA ILE A 11 -21.41 5.95 -28.29
C ILE A 11 -21.97 7.07 -29.18
N ARG A 12 -23.21 6.97 -29.61
CA ARG A 12 -23.87 8.03 -30.43
C ARG A 12 -24.16 9.29 -29.61
N PHE A 13 -24.50 9.16 -28.32
CA PHE A 13 -24.69 10.30 -27.42
C PHE A 13 -23.39 11.05 -27.16
N LEU A 14 -22.28 10.33 -27.00
CA LEU A 14 -20.94 10.92 -26.81
C LEU A 14 -20.44 11.63 -28.08
N ALA A 15 -20.73 11.10 -29.26
CA ALA A 15 -20.34 11.69 -30.54
C ALA A 15 -21.10 12.97 -30.85
N VAL A 16 -22.38 13.07 -30.47
CA VAL A 16 -23.20 14.28 -30.65
C VAL A 16 -22.76 15.38 -29.67
N LEU A 17 -22.37 15.03 -28.45
CA LEU A 17 -21.82 16.00 -27.47
C LEU A 17 -20.47 16.59 -27.95
N LEU A 18 -19.64 15.79 -28.62
CA LEU A 18 -18.36 16.24 -29.18
C LEU A 18 -18.50 17.17 -30.39
N MET A 19 -19.57 17.01 -31.19
CA MET A 19 -19.82 17.84 -32.36
C MET A 19 -20.36 19.25 -32.06
N CYS A 20 -21.01 19.45 -30.89
CA CYS A 20 -21.56 20.76 -30.50
C CYS A 20 -20.51 21.77 -30.00
N CYS A 21 -19.24 21.34 -29.79
CA CYS A 21 -18.20 22.21 -29.24
C CYS A 21 -17.28 22.84 -30.32
N LEU A 22 -17.51 22.64 -31.61
CA LEU A 22 -16.56 22.99 -32.67
C LEU A 22 -16.91 24.22 -33.54
N SER A 23 -17.78 25.13 -33.09
CA SER A 23 -18.19 26.27 -33.96
C SER A 23 -18.07 27.61 -33.26
N TYR A 24 -16.89 28.21 -33.19
CA TYR A 24 -16.74 29.67 -33.12
C TYR A 24 -15.45 30.11 -33.82
N THR A 25 -15.60 30.86 -34.92
CA THR A 25 -14.52 31.55 -35.63
C THR A 25 -14.37 32.99 -35.14
N THR A 26 -13.15 33.43 -34.94
CA THR A 26 -12.80 34.79 -34.49
C THR A 26 -12.31 35.69 -35.63
N TRP A 27 -12.63 36.96 -35.52
CA TRP A 27 -12.14 38.03 -36.34
C TRP A 27 -10.78 38.58 -35.84
N ALA A 28 -9.85 38.89 -36.75
CA ALA A 28 -8.53 39.42 -36.45
C ALA A 28 -8.46 40.92 -36.70
N GLN A 29 -7.89 41.66 -35.77
CA GLN A 29 -7.43 43.04 -35.95
C GLN A 29 -5.90 43.04 -36.02
N THR A 30 -5.35 43.85 -36.95
CA THR A 30 -3.90 44.03 -37.23
C THR A 30 -3.34 45.08 -36.29
N GLN A 31 -2.36 44.66 -35.42
CA GLN A 31 -1.47 45.56 -34.68
C GLN A 31 0.00 45.22 -34.99
N SER A 32 0.93 46.16 -34.83
CA SER A 32 2.36 45.94 -35.03
C SER A 32 2.91 44.96 -34.02
N ASN A 33 3.56 43.90 -34.47
CA ASN A 33 4.06 42.82 -33.62
C ASN A 33 5.57 42.93 -33.43
N VAL A 34 6.02 42.89 -32.19
CA VAL A 34 7.41 42.68 -31.80
C VAL A 34 7.69 41.17 -31.85
N ASN A 35 8.69 40.79 -32.65
CA ASN A 35 9.10 39.40 -32.77
C ASN A 35 10.43 39.17 -32.04
N GLY A 36 10.57 38.02 -31.36
CA GLY A 36 11.81 37.67 -30.69
C GLY A 36 12.10 36.19 -30.67
N LEU A 37 13.32 35.84 -30.29
CA LEU A 37 13.82 34.49 -30.04
C LEU A 37 14.40 34.45 -28.62
N VAL A 38 13.92 33.49 -27.81
CA VAL A 38 14.44 33.24 -26.47
C VAL A 38 15.21 31.92 -26.49
N THR A 39 16.46 31.98 -26.04
CA THR A 39 17.33 30.80 -25.93
C THR A 39 17.93 30.71 -24.54
N ASP A 40 18.45 29.55 -24.18
CA ASP A 40 19.37 29.40 -23.07
C ASP A 40 20.79 29.89 -23.42
N PHE A 41 21.71 29.78 -22.45
CA PHE A 41 23.12 30.15 -22.64
C PHE A 41 23.85 29.26 -23.67
N SER A 42 23.35 28.04 -23.93
CA SER A 42 23.91 27.13 -24.96
C SER A 42 23.38 27.44 -26.35
N GLY A 43 22.42 28.36 -26.48
CA GLY A 43 21.73 28.70 -27.71
C GLY A 43 20.56 27.78 -28.07
N GLU A 44 20.14 26.90 -27.12
CA GLU A 44 18.95 26.06 -27.32
C GLU A 44 17.67 26.90 -27.12
N PRO A 45 16.68 26.82 -28.04
CA PRO A 45 15.45 27.59 -27.94
C PRO A 45 14.60 27.17 -26.77
N LEU A 46 14.17 28.11 -25.93
CA LEU A 46 13.33 27.88 -24.77
C LEU A 46 11.85 28.00 -25.16
N ILE A 47 11.11 26.91 -24.97
CA ILE A 47 9.70 26.75 -25.32
C ILE A 47 8.83 27.13 -24.12
N GLY A 48 7.74 27.90 -24.33
CA GLY A 48 6.80 28.22 -23.25
C GLY A 48 7.28 29.32 -22.31
N VAL A 49 8.32 30.07 -22.66
CA VAL A 49 8.74 31.26 -21.91
C VAL A 49 7.63 32.28 -21.93
N SER A 50 7.18 32.76 -20.78
CA SER A 50 6.17 33.80 -20.66
C SER A 50 6.80 35.19 -20.91
N ILE A 51 6.25 35.95 -21.85
CA ILE A 51 6.62 37.32 -22.19
C ILE A 51 5.40 38.21 -21.95
N LEU A 52 5.48 39.13 -21.03
CA LEU A 52 4.40 40.05 -20.64
C LEU A 52 4.84 41.49 -20.80
N VAL A 53 4.01 42.35 -21.35
CA VAL A 53 4.25 43.80 -21.32
C VAL A 53 4.02 44.30 -19.90
N LYS A 54 5.06 44.78 -19.24
CA LYS A 54 5.06 45.16 -17.82
C LYS A 54 3.96 46.16 -17.52
N GLY A 55 3.13 45.85 -16.52
CA GLY A 55 2.00 46.69 -16.12
C GLY A 55 0.71 46.51 -16.92
N THR A 56 0.65 45.52 -17.82
CA THR A 56 -0.55 45.17 -18.61
C THR A 56 -0.87 43.68 -18.51
N SER A 57 -2.02 43.28 -19.03
CA SER A 57 -2.37 41.85 -19.22
C SER A 57 -2.00 41.35 -20.62
N ASN A 58 -1.25 42.13 -21.43
CA ASN A 58 -0.88 41.75 -22.77
C ASN A 58 0.42 40.95 -22.73
N GLY A 59 0.34 39.67 -23.09
CA GLY A 59 1.47 38.74 -23.07
C GLY A 59 1.32 37.61 -24.08
N THR A 60 2.43 36.89 -24.28
CA THR A 60 2.54 35.72 -25.15
C THR A 60 3.49 34.70 -24.54
N VAL A 61 3.59 33.54 -25.14
CA VAL A 61 4.58 32.51 -24.81
C VAL A 61 5.40 32.13 -26.03
N THR A 62 6.66 31.71 -25.85
CA THR A 62 7.50 31.23 -26.95
C THR A 62 6.97 29.93 -27.53
N ASP A 63 7.11 29.77 -28.83
CA ASP A 63 6.80 28.55 -29.59
C ASP A 63 7.92 27.50 -29.47
N LEU A 64 7.77 26.39 -30.22
CA LEU A 64 8.71 25.26 -30.24
C LEU A 64 10.14 25.63 -30.71
N ASP A 65 10.28 26.72 -31.45
CA ASP A 65 11.57 27.26 -31.91
C ASP A 65 12.09 28.37 -30.99
N GLY A 66 11.47 28.59 -29.81
CA GLY A 66 11.78 29.68 -28.88
C GLY A 66 11.36 31.06 -29.39
N LYS A 67 10.57 31.15 -30.46
CA LYS A 67 10.14 32.40 -31.04
C LYS A 67 8.84 32.88 -30.42
N PHE A 68 8.70 34.20 -30.29
CA PHE A 68 7.45 34.83 -29.86
C PHE A 68 7.09 35.99 -30.78
N SER A 69 5.80 36.29 -30.78
CA SER A 69 5.26 37.48 -31.43
C SER A 69 4.26 38.12 -30.43
N LEU A 70 4.48 39.40 -30.11
CA LEU A 70 3.69 40.10 -29.11
C LEU A 70 3.41 41.51 -29.64
N SER A 71 2.18 41.97 -29.51
CA SER A 71 1.79 43.34 -29.80
C SER A 71 2.31 44.25 -28.70
N ALA A 72 3.36 45.00 -28.99
CA ALA A 72 3.94 45.95 -28.03
C ALA A 72 4.50 47.18 -28.76
N GLU A 73 4.43 48.36 -28.14
CA GLU A 73 4.95 49.61 -28.69
C GLU A 73 6.42 49.80 -28.32
N MET A 74 7.12 50.58 -29.18
CA MET A 74 8.50 51.02 -28.89
C MET A 74 8.57 51.68 -27.51
N GLY A 75 9.54 51.26 -26.69
CA GLY A 75 9.72 51.79 -25.33
C GLY A 75 9.07 50.95 -24.24
N ASN A 76 8.17 49.98 -24.57
CA ASN A 76 7.59 49.11 -23.57
C ASN A 76 8.68 48.20 -22.95
N MET A 77 8.52 47.88 -21.66
CA MET A 77 9.33 46.90 -20.96
C MET A 77 8.62 45.54 -21.05
N LEU A 78 9.33 44.55 -21.59
CA LEU A 78 8.88 43.15 -21.58
C LEU A 78 9.43 42.43 -20.36
N GLN A 79 8.58 41.84 -19.59
CA GLN A 79 8.95 40.94 -18.48
C GLN A 79 8.97 39.53 -19.02
N ILE A 80 10.13 38.91 -19.02
CA ILE A 80 10.35 37.54 -19.51
C ILE A 80 10.57 36.65 -18.30
N SER A 81 9.76 35.59 -18.21
CA SER A 81 9.86 34.67 -17.11
C SER A 81 9.68 33.22 -17.63
N TYR A 82 10.51 32.33 -17.13
CA TYR A 82 10.43 30.91 -17.43
C TYR A 82 10.82 30.09 -16.20
N VAL A 83 10.18 28.96 -16.02
CA VAL A 83 10.44 28.05 -14.91
C VAL A 83 11.88 27.53 -15.00
N GLY A 84 12.68 27.74 -13.96
CA GLY A 84 14.11 27.36 -13.93
C GLY A 84 15.08 28.42 -14.47
N TYR A 85 14.60 29.61 -14.84
CA TYR A 85 15.43 30.69 -15.35
C TYR A 85 15.21 32.01 -14.61
N ILE A 86 16.24 32.82 -14.52
CA ILE A 86 16.16 34.16 -13.91
C ILE A 86 15.26 35.05 -14.78
N SER A 87 14.20 35.60 -14.17
CA SER A 87 13.32 36.56 -14.86
C SER A 87 14.06 37.83 -15.26
N GLN A 88 13.90 38.26 -16.51
CA GLN A 88 14.57 39.42 -17.09
C GLN A 88 13.56 40.44 -17.55
N GLU A 89 13.97 41.71 -17.51
CA GLU A 89 13.22 42.81 -18.13
C GLU A 89 13.98 43.36 -19.33
N VAL A 90 13.33 43.32 -20.49
CA VAL A 90 13.93 43.77 -21.76
C VAL A 90 13.10 44.90 -22.36
N LYS A 91 13.74 45.99 -22.70
CA LYS A 91 13.10 47.14 -23.34
C LYS A 91 13.00 46.93 -24.85
N VAL A 92 11.86 47.20 -25.43
CA VAL A 92 11.65 47.16 -26.89
C VAL A 92 12.30 48.43 -27.51
N GLU A 93 13.46 48.25 -28.16
CA GLU A 93 14.25 49.36 -28.71
C GLU A 93 14.25 49.44 -30.25
N SER A 94 13.80 48.38 -30.94
CA SER A 94 13.73 48.34 -32.41
C SER A 94 12.74 47.27 -32.90
N ASP A 95 12.30 47.44 -34.17
CA ASP A 95 11.47 46.43 -34.90
C ASP A 95 12.27 45.21 -35.38
N LYS A 96 13.54 45.08 -34.99
CA LYS A 96 14.36 43.90 -35.29
C LYS A 96 14.05 42.77 -34.32
N LEU A 97 14.28 41.52 -34.78
CA LEU A 97 14.13 40.33 -33.98
C LEU A 97 14.91 40.46 -32.63
N LEU A 98 14.17 40.52 -31.51
CA LEU A 98 14.74 40.55 -30.18
C LEU A 98 15.36 39.18 -29.86
N ARG A 99 16.66 39.12 -29.56
CA ARG A 99 17.34 37.92 -29.08
C ARG A 99 17.51 38.01 -27.57
N ILE A 100 16.89 37.12 -26.84
CA ILE A 100 16.90 37.08 -25.40
C ILE A 100 17.56 35.75 -24.97
N ILE A 101 18.64 35.88 -24.21
CA ILE A 101 19.33 34.73 -23.63
C ILE A 101 18.94 34.71 -22.15
N MET A 102 18.29 33.65 -21.72
CA MET A 102 17.95 33.46 -20.32
C MET A 102 19.05 32.70 -19.59
N GLU A 103 19.41 33.19 -18.42
CA GLU A 103 20.31 32.49 -17.50
C GLU A 103 19.50 31.53 -16.63
N GLU A 104 20.00 30.30 -16.51
CA GLU A 104 19.38 29.35 -15.57
C GLU A 104 19.42 29.91 -14.14
N ASP A 105 18.27 29.90 -13.48
CA ASP A 105 18.20 30.23 -12.07
C ASP A 105 18.74 29.03 -11.27
N THR A 106 20.04 29.06 -11.00
CA THR A 106 20.72 28.09 -10.10
C THR A 106 20.28 28.26 -8.64
N LYS A 107 19.56 29.33 -8.30
CA LYS A 107 18.77 29.37 -7.08
C LYS A 107 17.55 28.46 -7.30
N LYS A 108 17.59 27.27 -6.71
CA LYS A 108 16.52 26.25 -6.72
C LYS A 108 15.15 26.87 -6.92
N LEU A 109 14.40 26.35 -7.92
CA LEU A 109 12.94 26.42 -7.93
C LEU A 109 12.46 26.24 -6.51
N GLU A 110 11.70 27.19 -5.99
CA GLU A 110 11.10 27.09 -4.67
C GLU A 110 10.11 25.95 -4.72
N GLU A 111 10.59 24.74 -4.35
CA GLU A 111 9.78 23.51 -4.30
C GLU A 111 8.55 23.79 -3.44
N VAL A 112 7.37 23.73 -4.06
CA VAL A 112 6.09 23.95 -3.40
C VAL A 112 5.50 22.59 -3.06
N VAL A 113 5.14 22.41 -1.80
CA VAL A 113 4.54 21.18 -1.29
C VAL A 113 3.07 21.44 -0.99
N VAL A 114 2.23 20.48 -1.35
CA VAL A 114 0.81 20.49 -0.98
C VAL A 114 0.69 20.10 0.49
N ILE A 115 0.09 20.97 1.26
CA ILE A 115 -0.29 20.73 2.66
C ILE A 115 -1.75 21.11 2.82
N GLY A 116 -2.42 20.57 3.82
CA GLY A 116 -3.87 20.71 4.04
C GLY A 116 -4.46 22.06 3.63
N TYR A 117 -5.37 22.03 2.67
CA TYR A 117 -6.08 23.18 2.11
C TYR A 117 -5.21 24.29 1.47
N GLY A 118 -4.04 23.92 0.93
CA GLY A 118 -3.20 24.87 0.22
C GLY A 118 -1.82 24.35 -0.12
N THR A 119 -1.01 25.22 -0.70
CA THR A 119 0.39 24.95 -1.03
C THR A 119 1.29 25.85 -0.20
N GLN A 120 2.49 25.35 0.16
CA GLN A 120 3.49 26.11 0.89
C GLN A 120 4.87 25.83 0.31
N LYS A 121 5.75 26.86 0.30
CA LYS A 121 7.15 26.67 -0.08
C LYS A 121 7.81 25.70 0.90
N LYS A 122 8.53 24.71 0.41
CA LYS A 122 9.22 23.68 1.23
C LYS A 122 10.13 24.31 2.30
N VAL A 123 10.80 25.39 1.96
CA VAL A 123 11.67 26.12 2.90
C VAL A 123 10.91 26.73 4.09
N ASN A 124 9.62 27.02 3.95
CA ASN A 124 8.77 27.62 4.99
C ASN A 124 7.94 26.59 5.76
N LEU A 125 8.04 25.29 5.41
CA LEU A 125 7.37 24.23 6.17
C LEU A 125 7.99 24.07 7.55
N THR A 126 7.15 23.98 8.57
CA THR A 126 7.53 23.75 9.96
C THR A 126 7.23 22.34 10.45
N GLY A 127 6.42 21.57 9.68
CA GLY A 127 6.10 20.18 9.94
C GLY A 127 6.96 19.20 9.14
N ALA A 128 6.92 17.92 9.55
CA ALA A 128 7.61 16.81 8.89
C ALA A 128 6.82 16.33 7.67
N VAL A 129 7.19 16.78 6.49
CA VAL A 129 6.56 16.42 5.22
C VAL A 129 7.58 15.82 4.26
N ALA A 130 7.28 14.65 3.69
CA ALA A 130 8.02 14.09 2.57
C ALA A 130 7.15 14.18 1.30
N ALA A 131 7.76 14.43 0.15
CA ALA A 131 7.07 14.49 -1.13
C ALA A 131 7.75 13.58 -2.16
N VAL A 132 6.94 12.97 -3.03
CA VAL A 132 7.36 12.15 -4.17
C VAL A 132 6.75 12.78 -5.42
N SER A 133 7.56 13.00 -6.44
CA SER A 133 7.16 13.66 -7.69
C SER A 133 6.59 12.68 -8.72
N ALA A 134 5.94 13.21 -9.76
CA ALA A 134 5.51 12.43 -10.92
C ALA A 134 6.66 11.70 -11.60
N GLU A 135 7.84 12.30 -11.66
CA GLU A 135 9.05 11.74 -12.29
C GLU A 135 9.55 10.50 -11.53
N ASP A 136 9.51 10.53 -10.19
CA ASP A 136 9.87 9.40 -9.34
C ASP A 136 8.93 8.20 -9.53
N LEU A 137 7.66 8.45 -9.84
CA LEU A 137 6.65 7.43 -10.11
C LEU A 137 6.70 6.92 -11.56
N ALA A 138 6.86 7.82 -12.54
CA ALA A 138 6.86 7.49 -13.97
C ALA A 138 8.02 6.55 -14.38
N SER A 139 9.10 6.53 -13.59
CA SER A 139 10.23 5.61 -13.81
C SER A 139 9.90 4.15 -13.44
N LYS A 140 8.67 3.84 -12.99
CA LYS A 140 8.32 2.51 -12.47
C LYS A 140 7.03 2.00 -13.10
N PRO A 141 7.09 1.00 -14.00
CA PRO A 141 5.90 0.42 -14.63
C PRO A 141 5.19 -0.57 -13.68
N VAL A 142 4.76 -0.10 -12.51
CA VAL A 142 4.05 -0.88 -11.50
C VAL A 142 2.54 -0.83 -11.72
N MET A 143 1.83 -1.89 -11.30
CA MET A 143 0.38 -2.00 -11.42
C MET A 143 -0.38 -1.34 -10.26
N SER A 144 0.30 -0.97 -9.16
CA SER A 144 -0.27 -0.37 -7.96
C SER A 144 0.48 0.89 -7.58
N THR A 145 -0.26 1.96 -7.25
CA THR A 145 0.32 3.21 -6.73
C THR A 145 1.03 2.99 -5.40
N ALA A 146 0.48 2.13 -4.53
CA ALA A 146 1.13 1.77 -3.27
C ALA A 146 2.50 1.12 -3.51
N GLN A 147 2.63 0.19 -4.47
CA GLN A 147 3.91 -0.45 -4.81
C GLN A 147 4.93 0.56 -5.36
N ALA A 148 4.49 1.59 -6.09
CA ALA A 148 5.38 2.63 -6.61
C ALA A 148 6.14 3.39 -5.52
N LEU A 149 5.60 3.43 -4.29
CA LEU A 149 6.14 4.18 -3.16
C LEU A 149 7.21 3.44 -2.36
N ALA A 150 7.40 2.14 -2.61
CA ALA A 150 8.34 1.32 -1.86
C ALA A 150 9.74 1.95 -1.86
N GLY A 151 10.33 2.19 -0.66
CA GLY A 151 11.69 2.71 -0.50
C GLY A 151 11.93 4.17 -0.92
N LEU A 152 10.90 4.97 -1.24
CA LEU A 152 11.08 6.36 -1.71
C LEU A 152 11.18 7.39 -0.59
N ALA A 153 10.58 7.17 0.56
CA ALA A 153 10.52 8.17 1.63
C ALA A 153 10.84 7.55 2.99
N PRO A 154 11.57 8.27 3.86
CA PRO A 154 11.81 7.84 5.23
C PRO A 154 10.52 7.87 6.05
N GLY A 155 10.40 6.96 7.02
CA GLY A 155 9.20 6.81 7.85
C GLY A 155 8.07 6.04 7.18
N LEU A 156 8.22 5.66 5.91
CA LEU A 156 7.24 4.93 5.13
C LEU A 156 7.62 3.44 5.05
N SER A 157 6.73 2.58 5.54
CA SER A 157 6.81 1.13 5.34
C SER A 157 5.84 0.72 4.25
N VAL A 158 6.36 0.18 3.15
CA VAL A 158 5.55 -0.36 2.04
C VAL A 158 5.91 -1.82 1.88
N LEU A 159 4.95 -2.71 2.08
CA LEU A 159 5.13 -4.16 2.03
C LEU A 159 4.22 -4.77 0.97
N GLN A 160 4.81 -5.49 0.04
CA GLN A 160 4.07 -6.30 -0.92
C GLN A 160 3.91 -7.72 -0.34
N THR A 161 2.82 -7.94 0.38
CA THR A 161 2.59 -9.22 1.09
C THR A 161 2.06 -10.34 0.19
N SER A 162 1.68 -10.02 -1.05
CA SER A 162 1.13 -10.97 -2.03
C SER A 162 1.44 -10.53 -3.46
N GLY A 163 1.62 -11.50 -4.36
CA GLY A 163 1.73 -11.30 -5.80
C GLY A 163 0.43 -11.49 -6.57
N ARG A 164 -0.70 -11.65 -5.89
CA ARG A 164 -2.00 -11.88 -6.51
C ARG A 164 -2.40 -10.72 -7.43
N PRO A 165 -2.92 -11.00 -8.64
CA PRO A 165 -3.37 -9.97 -9.56
C PRO A 165 -4.33 -8.97 -8.91
N GLY A 166 -4.04 -7.67 -9.10
CA GLY A 166 -4.83 -6.57 -8.54
C GLY A 166 -4.59 -6.29 -7.05
N GLN A 167 -3.72 -7.05 -6.37
CA GLN A 167 -3.36 -6.79 -4.98
C GLN A 167 -2.35 -5.64 -4.88
N GLY A 168 -2.66 -4.63 -4.06
CA GLY A 168 -1.77 -3.51 -3.73
C GLY A 168 -0.74 -3.89 -2.67
N ALA A 169 -0.02 -2.88 -2.18
CA ALA A 169 0.89 -3.00 -1.04
C ALA A 169 0.29 -2.38 0.22
N THR A 170 0.66 -2.91 1.38
CA THR A 170 0.33 -2.32 2.68
C THR A 170 1.26 -1.15 2.96
N VAL A 171 0.70 0.00 3.32
CA VAL A 171 1.45 1.22 3.60
C VAL A 171 1.24 1.63 5.06
N LYS A 172 2.34 1.88 5.79
CA LYS A 172 2.30 2.40 7.18
C LYS A 172 3.27 3.57 7.32
N ILE A 173 2.93 4.53 8.20
CA ILE A 173 3.76 5.69 8.50
C ILE A 173 4.21 5.63 9.97
N ARG A 174 5.53 5.66 10.22
CA ARG A 174 6.14 5.69 11.56
C ARG A 174 5.70 4.54 12.48
N GLY A 175 5.57 3.33 11.92
CA GLY A 175 5.29 2.11 12.66
C GLY A 175 3.80 1.90 13.00
N THR A 176 3.55 0.94 13.87
CA THR A 176 2.21 0.53 14.32
C THR A 176 1.83 1.30 15.59
N GLY A 177 0.82 2.16 15.52
CA GLY A 177 0.44 3.06 16.62
C GLY A 177 -0.67 2.53 17.53
N THR A 178 -1.39 1.50 17.14
CA THR A 178 -2.50 0.94 17.93
C THR A 178 -2.61 -0.57 17.73
N PHE A 179 -3.14 -1.26 18.70
CA PHE A 179 -3.53 -2.66 18.61
C PHE A 179 -5.05 -2.84 18.58
N SER A 180 -5.80 -1.75 18.48
CA SER A 180 -7.26 -1.79 18.34
C SER A 180 -7.71 -2.20 16.93
N LYS A 181 -9.01 -2.51 16.80
CA LYS A 181 -9.65 -2.73 15.49
C LYS A 181 -9.77 -1.46 14.65
N ALA A 182 -9.41 -0.29 15.20
CA ALA A 182 -9.37 0.98 14.47
C ALA A 182 -8.38 1.00 13.30
N GLY A 183 -7.43 0.05 13.28
CA GLY A 183 -6.45 -0.11 12.22
C GLY A 183 -5.30 0.89 12.29
N THR A 184 -4.30 0.65 11.45
CA THR A 184 -3.05 1.42 11.41
C THR A 184 -2.81 2.11 10.07
N ASP A 185 -3.79 2.07 9.15
CA ASP A 185 -3.67 2.62 7.82
C ASP A 185 -3.69 4.15 7.85
N PRO A 186 -2.85 4.82 7.07
CA PRO A 186 -2.89 6.28 6.94
C PRO A 186 -4.17 6.74 6.23
N LEU A 187 -4.58 7.97 6.50
CA LEU A 187 -5.64 8.63 5.73
C LEU A 187 -5.13 8.95 4.33
N VAL A 188 -5.80 8.45 3.29
CA VAL A 188 -5.49 8.79 1.89
C VAL A 188 -6.51 9.80 1.38
N LEU A 189 -6.00 10.91 0.82
CA LEU A 189 -6.82 11.94 0.18
C LEU A 189 -6.38 12.13 -1.27
N ILE A 190 -7.30 11.96 -2.20
CA ILE A 190 -7.11 12.14 -3.63
C ILE A 190 -7.82 13.44 -4.04
N ASP A 191 -7.05 14.45 -4.44
CA ASP A 191 -7.56 15.82 -4.69
C ASP A 191 -8.46 16.33 -3.55
N GLY A 192 -8.13 15.92 -2.31
CA GLY A 192 -8.81 16.26 -1.07
C GLY A 192 -10.09 15.46 -0.77
N LEU A 193 -10.41 14.39 -1.50
CA LEU A 193 -11.45 13.42 -1.16
C LEU A 193 -10.84 12.15 -0.58
N SER A 194 -11.45 11.60 0.46
CA SER A 194 -11.03 10.32 1.03
C SER A 194 -11.22 9.17 0.03
N GLY A 195 -10.18 8.37 -0.14
CA GLY A 195 -10.16 7.23 -1.05
C GLY A 195 -9.09 6.21 -0.67
N ASN A 196 -8.81 5.27 -1.56
CA ASN A 196 -7.72 4.31 -1.42
C ASN A 196 -6.55 4.75 -2.32
N ILE A 197 -5.31 4.45 -1.89
CA ILE A 197 -4.09 4.83 -2.63
C ILE A 197 -4.06 4.27 -4.05
N ASP A 198 -4.64 3.09 -4.26
CA ASP A 198 -4.73 2.43 -5.56
C ASP A 198 -5.96 2.85 -6.40
N ASP A 199 -6.77 3.81 -5.94
CA ASP A 199 -7.89 4.33 -6.72
C ASP A 199 -7.45 5.20 -7.91
N VAL A 200 -6.20 5.66 -7.91
CA VAL A 200 -5.61 6.46 -8.99
C VAL A 200 -4.53 5.67 -9.72
N ASP A 201 -4.50 5.78 -11.05
CA ASP A 201 -3.41 5.24 -11.86
C ASP A 201 -2.10 6.00 -11.58
N PRO A 202 -0.95 5.32 -11.38
CA PRO A 202 0.33 5.99 -11.16
C PRO A 202 0.69 7.01 -12.25
N ASN A 203 0.28 6.78 -13.50
CA ASN A 203 0.50 7.70 -14.61
C ASN A 203 -0.30 9.01 -14.51
N ASP A 204 -1.36 9.04 -13.70
CA ASP A 204 -2.24 10.20 -13.53
C ASP A 204 -1.87 11.05 -12.32
N ILE A 205 -0.87 10.65 -11.55
CA ILE A 205 -0.42 11.35 -10.34
C ILE A 205 0.58 12.44 -10.72
N GLN A 206 0.42 13.62 -10.14
CA GLN A 206 1.35 14.74 -10.22
C GLN A 206 2.35 14.74 -9.05
N SER A 207 1.85 14.52 -7.84
CA SER A 207 2.68 14.44 -6.63
C SER A 207 1.97 13.70 -5.52
N ILE A 208 2.76 13.12 -4.62
CA ILE A 208 2.27 12.51 -3.38
C ILE A 208 3.02 13.16 -2.22
N SER A 209 2.28 13.68 -1.23
CA SER A 209 2.85 14.24 -0.01
C SER A 209 2.46 13.38 1.19
N PHE A 210 3.44 13.10 2.07
CA PHE A 210 3.28 12.32 3.29
C PHE A 210 3.39 13.28 4.48
N LEU A 211 2.29 13.47 5.21
CA LEU A 211 2.23 14.27 6.42
C LEU A 211 2.45 13.34 7.60
N LYS A 212 3.61 13.44 8.25
CA LYS A 212 4.09 12.46 9.22
C LYS A 212 3.99 12.92 10.67
N ASP A 213 3.85 14.22 10.91
CA ASP A 213 3.73 14.82 12.23
C ASP A 213 2.37 15.45 12.49
N ALA A 214 2.12 15.83 13.73
CA ALA A 214 0.84 16.40 14.12
C ALA A 214 0.61 17.80 13.55
N ALA A 215 1.64 18.62 13.33
CA ALA A 215 1.46 19.96 12.80
C ALA A 215 0.97 19.92 11.35
N SER A 216 1.60 19.13 10.49
CA SER A 216 1.21 18.99 9.09
C SER A 216 -0.14 18.27 8.92
N ALA A 217 -0.45 17.30 9.78
CA ALA A 217 -1.62 16.43 9.67
C ALA A 217 -2.87 16.93 10.43
N SER A 218 -2.72 17.84 11.42
CA SER A 218 -3.80 18.23 12.35
C SER A 218 -5.01 18.86 11.67
N ILE A 219 -4.83 19.53 10.53
CA ILE A 219 -5.94 20.12 9.77
C ILE A 219 -6.95 19.04 9.30
N TYR A 220 -6.52 17.78 9.21
CA TYR A 220 -7.34 16.59 8.90
C TYR A 220 -7.82 15.84 10.16
N GLY A 221 -7.34 16.22 11.35
CA GLY A 221 -7.84 15.91 12.70
C GLY A 221 -8.00 14.45 13.00
N ASN A 222 -9.26 14.04 13.03
CA ASN A 222 -9.75 12.79 13.61
C ASN A 222 -9.41 11.50 12.86
N ARG A 223 -8.75 11.57 11.71
CA ARG A 223 -8.35 10.42 10.90
C ARG A 223 -6.85 10.41 10.63
N ALA A 224 -6.13 11.42 11.13
CA ALA A 224 -4.74 11.65 10.82
C ALA A 224 -3.75 11.00 11.82
N ALA A 225 -4.22 10.28 12.83
CA ALA A 225 -3.39 9.65 13.87
C ALA A 225 -2.31 8.70 13.31
N ASN A 226 -2.58 8.07 12.16
CA ASN A 226 -1.64 7.20 11.45
C ASN A 226 -0.88 7.89 10.32
N GLY A 227 -0.94 9.24 10.25
CA GLY A 227 -0.41 10.04 9.16
C GLY A 227 -1.39 10.22 8.01
N VAL A 228 -1.05 11.10 7.06
CA VAL A 228 -1.87 11.43 5.90
C VAL A 228 -1.05 11.30 4.61
N ILE A 229 -1.64 10.72 3.59
CA ILE A 229 -1.12 10.64 2.23
C ILE A 229 -2.00 11.52 1.34
N LEU A 230 -1.43 12.60 0.82
CA LEU A 230 -2.09 13.49 -0.12
C LEU A 230 -1.66 13.15 -1.54
N ILE A 231 -2.58 12.77 -2.38
CA ILE A 231 -2.36 12.50 -3.80
C ILE A 231 -2.99 13.62 -4.61
N GLU A 232 -2.14 14.33 -5.36
CA GLU A 232 -2.59 15.31 -6.35
C GLU A 232 -2.52 14.68 -7.73
N THR A 233 -3.63 14.72 -8.45
CA THR A 233 -3.69 14.23 -9.83
C THR A 233 -3.21 15.29 -10.81
N LYS A 234 -2.79 14.85 -12.00
CA LYS A 234 -2.36 15.74 -13.09
C LYS A 234 -3.47 16.71 -13.47
N LYS A 235 -3.10 17.97 -13.57
CA LYS A 235 -4.01 19.09 -13.94
C LYS A 235 -3.68 19.59 -15.34
N GLY A 236 -4.63 20.19 -15.99
CA GLY A 236 -4.42 20.80 -17.30
C GLY A 236 -3.36 21.91 -17.25
N ALA A 237 -2.53 21.98 -18.27
CA ALA A 237 -1.55 23.05 -18.47
C ALA A 237 -2.04 24.05 -19.51
N GLN A 238 -1.65 25.31 -19.36
CA GLN A 238 -1.87 26.32 -20.39
C GLN A 238 -0.97 26.01 -21.60
N GLY A 239 -1.50 26.16 -22.80
CA GLY A 239 -0.75 25.95 -24.05
C GLY A 239 -1.50 25.07 -25.05
N LYS A 240 -0.79 24.64 -26.08
CA LYS A 240 -1.34 23.71 -27.10
C LYS A 240 -1.73 22.38 -26.45
N THR A 241 -2.76 21.77 -26.99
CA THR A 241 -3.16 20.42 -26.58
C THR A 241 -2.02 19.45 -26.85
N THR A 242 -1.64 18.72 -25.80
CA THR A 242 -0.63 17.66 -25.83
C THR A 242 -1.30 16.33 -25.59
N ILE A 243 -0.96 15.34 -26.40
CA ILE A 243 -1.43 13.96 -26.26
C ILE A 243 -0.23 13.11 -25.83
N THR A 244 -0.36 12.37 -24.75
CA THR A 244 0.65 11.43 -24.28
C THR A 244 0.07 10.03 -24.22
N TYR A 245 0.78 9.07 -24.77
CA TYR A 245 0.45 7.66 -24.69
C TYR A 245 1.60 6.88 -24.07
N SER A 246 1.32 6.16 -22.98
CA SER A 246 2.28 5.32 -22.28
C SER A 246 1.78 3.88 -22.24
N ASN A 247 2.67 2.91 -22.41
CA ASN A 247 2.35 1.50 -22.27
C ASN A 247 3.48 0.72 -21.62
N SER A 248 3.15 -0.45 -21.08
CA SER A 248 4.13 -1.47 -20.70
C SER A 248 3.54 -2.87 -20.87
N PHE A 249 4.44 -3.82 -21.16
CA PHE A 249 4.15 -5.24 -21.27
C PHE A 249 5.13 -6.00 -20.38
N GLY A 250 4.68 -7.00 -19.64
CA GLY A 250 5.53 -7.72 -18.71
C GLY A 250 5.08 -9.14 -18.44
N TRP A 251 5.98 -9.92 -17.85
CA TRP A 251 5.74 -11.30 -17.41
C TRP A 251 6.17 -11.45 -15.96
N GLN A 252 5.37 -12.20 -15.22
CA GLN A 252 5.52 -12.47 -13.79
C GLN A 252 6.15 -13.84 -13.58
N GLN A 253 7.00 -13.94 -12.55
CA GLN A 253 7.55 -15.19 -12.02
C GLN A 253 7.57 -15.10 -10.50
N PRO A 254 7.43 -16.21 -9.75
CA PRO A 254 7.62 -16.19 -8.30
C PRO A 254 9.04 -15.73 -7.95
N THR A 255 9.21 -14.94 -6.89
CA THR A 255 10.53 -14.54 -6.40
C THR A 255 11.30 -15.71 -5.82
N GLU A 256 10.62 -16.54 -5.03
CA GLU A 256 11.16 -17.74 -4.38
C GLU A 256 10.09 -18.82 -4.31
N LEU A 257 10.47 -20.08 -4.42
CA LEU A 257 9.62 -21.26 -4.22
C LEU A 257 10.35 -22.32 -3.40
N PRO A 258 9.65 -23.04 -2.50
CA PRO A 258 10.22 -24.15 -1.76
C PRO A 258 10.59 -25.31 -2.72
N ASP A 259 11.76 -25.88 -2.49
CA ASP A 259 12.24 -27.05 -3.24
C ASP A 259 11.71 -28.33 -2.56
N PHE A 260 10.55 -28.78 -2.99
CA PHE A 260 9.95 -30.05 -2.54
C PHE A 260 10.63 -31.24 -3.21
N LEU A 261 10.77 -32.35 -2.46
CA LEU A 261 11.36 -33.57 -2.96
C LEU A 261 10.48 -34.24 -4.02
N PRO A 262 11.08 -34.86 -5.06
CA PRO A 262 10.36 -35.73 -5.96
C PRO A 262 9.88 -37.00 -5.24
N SER A 263 8.87 -37.69 -5.79
CA SER A 263 8.15 -38.79 -5.14
C SER A 263 9.06 -39.93 -4.67
N TRP A 264 10.11 -40.27 -5.42
CA TRP A 264 11.03 -41.38 -5.00
C TRP A 264 11.93 -40.96 -3.81
N GLU A 265 12.31 -39.69 -3.70
CA GLU A 265 13.02 -39.18 -2.53
C GLU A 265 12.06 -39.01 -1.36
N TYR A 266 10.89 -38.46 -1.59
CA TYR A 266 9.79 -38.38 -0.61
C TYR A 266 9.57 -39.74 0.04
N ALA A 267 9.36 -40.81 -0.77
CA ALA A 267 9.11 -42.15 -0.27
C ALA A 267 10.27 -42.72 0.58
N LYS A 268 11.54 -42.47 0.20
CA LYS A 268 12.71 -42.84 1.00
C LYS A 268 12.74 -42.14 2.36
N TYR A 269 12.55 -40.82 2.39
CA TYR A 269 12.56 -40.08 3.65
C TYR A 269 11.33 -40.32 4.49
N TYR A 270 10.20 -40.63 3.87
CA TYR A 270 8.99 -41.08 4.57
C TYR A 270 9.23 -42.43 5.26
N ASN A 271 9.86 -43.40 4.58
CA ASN A 271 10.29 -44.64 5.20
C ASN A 271 11.27 -44.43 6.35
N MET A 272 12.19 -43.45 6.23
CA MET A 272 13.07 -43.06 7.33
C MET A 272 12.26 -42.53 8.53
N ALA A 273 11.27 -41.69 8.28
CA ALA A 273 10.38 -41.16 9.33
C ALA A 273 9.60 -42.33 10.01
N MET A 274 9.10 -43.27 9.24
CA MET A 274 8.42 -44.47 9.79
C MET A 274 9.35 -45.33 10.66
N ARG A 275 10.58 -45.57 10.21
CA ARG A 275 11.57 -46.30 11.02
C ARG A 275 11.89 -45.54 12.32
N ASN A 276 12.06 -44.23 12.26
CA ASN A 276 12.32 -43.35 13.42
C ASN A 276 11.17 -43.42 14.47
N MET A 277 9.97 -43.71 14.02
CA MET A 277 8.79 -43.95 14.87
C MET A 277 8.63 -45.40 15.34
N GLY A 278 9.53 -46.30 14.94
CA GLY A 278 9.39 -47.73 15.21
C GLY A 278 8.28 -48.43 14.43
N LYS A 279 7.86 -47.88 13.31
CA LYS A 279 6.81 -48.38 12.42
C LYS A 279 7.43 -49.05 11.18
N GLN A 280 6.62 -49.90 10.51
CA GLN A 280 7.02 -50.51 9.24
C GLN A 280 7.17 -49.48 8.14
N GLU A 281 8.07 -49.70 7.20
CA GLU A 281 8.21 -48.85 6.01
C GLU A 281 6.92 -48.87 5.19
N ALA A 282 6.53 -47.67 4.73
CA ALA A 282 5.30 -47.49 3.96
C ALA A 282 5.46 -47.81 2.47
N TYR A 283 6.70 -47.71 1.96
CA TYR A 283 7.00 -47.91 0.54
C TYR A 283 8.04 -48.96 0.33
N LEU A 284 7.72 -49.99 -0.50
CA LEU A 284 8.65 -51.02 -0.88
C LEU A 284 9.70 -50.52 -1.88
N PRO A 285 10.91 -51.11 -1.94
CA PRO A 285 11.95 -50.68 -2.88
C PRO A 285 11.49 -50.69 -4.35
N GLU A 286 10.69 -51.62 -4.75
CA GLU A 286 10.12 -51.72 -6.10
C GLU A 286 9.11 -50.59 -6.40
N GLN A 287 8.33 -50.14 -5.42
CA GLN A 287 7.45 -48.97 -5.56
C GLN A 287 8.27 -47.70 -5.70
N ILE A 288 9.31 -47.55 -4.89
CA ILE A 288 10.24 -46.40 -4.98
C ILE A 288 10.90 -46.36 -6.37
N GLN A 289 11.26 -47.53 -6.93
CA GLN A 289 11.81 -47.60 -8.26
C GLN A 289 10.79 -47.18 -9.34
N LYS A 290 9.51 -47.58 -9.24
CA LYS A 290 8.46 -47.10 -10.17
C LYS A 290 8.22 -45.63 -10.10
N TYR A 291 8.25 -45.04 -8.92
CA TYR A 291 8.25 -43.57 -8.77
C TYR A 291 9.42 -42.89 -9.49
N ARG A 292 10.59 -43.52 -9.45
CA ARG A 292 11.81 -42.95 -10.02
C ARG A 292 11.88 -43.08 -11.55
N ASP A 293 11.48 -44.21 -12.12
CA ASP A 293 11.56 -44.48 -13.56
C ASP A 293 10.31 -44.03 -14.34
N GLY A 294 9.23 -43.68 -13.64
CA GLY A 294 8.00 -43.19 -14.26
C GLY A 294 7.27 -44.26 -15.09
N SER A 295 7.50 -45.53 -14.82
CA SER A 295 6.93 -46.66 -15.61
C SER A 295 5.42 -46.84 -15.45
N ASP A 296 4.84 -46.25 -14.39
CA ASP A 296 3.42 -46.32 -14.07
C ASP A 296 2.98 -44.97 -13.44
N PRO A 297 2.85 -43.90 -14.24
CA PRO A 297 2.64 -42.57 -13.72
C PRO A 297 1.26 -42.32 -13.09
N ASP A 298 0.26 -43.15 -13.39
CA ASP A 298 -1.06 -43.03 -12.80
C ASP A 298 -1.09 -43.57 -11.36
N ASN A 299 -0.33 -44.63 -11.06
CA ASN A 299 -0.27 -45.26 -9.75
C ASN A 299 0.98 -44.83 -8.95
N TYR A 300 2.06 -44.46 -9.63
CA TYR A 300 3.33 -44.04 -9.04
C TYR A 300 3.75 -42.65 -9.61
N PRO A 301 2.93 -41.62 -9.38
CA PRO A 301 3.16 -40.30 -9.97
C PRO A 301 4.35 -39.55 -9.33
N ASN A 302 4.83 -38.54 -10.03
CA ASN A 302 5.82 -37.64 -9.53
C ASN A 302 5.40 -36.19 -9.91
N VAL A 303 4.61 -35.56 -9.07
CA VAL A 303 4.00 -34.27 -9.37
C VAL A 303 4.44 -33.21 -8.35
N ASN A 304 4.98 -32.09 -8.82
CA ASN A 304 5.13 -30.91 -8.02
C ASN A 304 3.89 -30.01 -8.24
N HIS A 305 2.88 -30.20 -7.40
CA HIS A 305 1.57 -29.55 -7.51
C HIS A 305 1.70 -28.01 -7.43
N LEU A 306 2.59 -27.49 -6.58
CA LEU A 306 2.81 -26.04 -6.44
C LEU A 306 3.38 -25.44 -7.72
N LYS A 307 4.41 -26.08 -8.27
CA LYS A 307 5.04 -25.60 -9.52
C LYS A 307 4.04 -25.71 -10.68
N TRP A 308 3.35 -26.84 -10.81
CA TRP A 308 2.33 -27.04 -11.83
C TRP A 308 1.25 -25.96 -11.78
N LEU A 309 0.72 -25.67 -10.59
CA LEU A 309 -0.33 -24.68 -10.40
C LEU A 309 0.14 -23.27 -10.77
N LEU A 310 1.35 -22.87 -10.35
CA LEU A 310 1.91 -21.54 -10.62
C LEU A 310 2.43 -21.37 -12.05
N GLU A 311 2.65 -22.46 -12.79
CA GLU A 311 3.00 -22.45 -14.22
C GLU A 311 1.77 -22.64 -15.13
N SER A 312 0.57 -22.82 -14.57
CA SER A 312 -0.66 -23.02 -15.33
C SER A 312 -1.18 -21.77 -16.01
N GLY A 313 -0.87 -20.59 -15.47
CA GLY A 313 -1.25 -19.29 -16.03
C GLY A 313 -0.13 -18.66 -16.86
N SER A 314 -0.46 -17.62 -17.61
CA SER A 314 0.50 -16.91 -18.49
C SER A 314 1.45 -15.99 -17.73
N GLY A 315 1.04 -15.49 -16.56
CA GLY A 315 1.72 -14.42 -15.85
C GLY A 315 1.87 -13.13 -16.64
N PHE A 316 1.19 -13.01 -17.80
CA PHE A 316 1.30 -11.84 -18.66
C PHE A 316 0.54 -10.66 -18.11
N GLN A 317 1.13 -9.48 -18.20
CA GLN A 317 0.48 -8.24 -17.82
C GLN A 317 0.77 -7.12 -18.81
N HIS A 318 -0.20 -6.25 -19.02
CA HIS A 318 0.00 -5.04 -19.82
C HIS A 318 -0.84 -3.88 -19.30
N GLN A 319 -0.35 -2.67 -19.57
CA GLN A 319 -1.07 -1.43 -19.26
C GLN A 319 -0.92 -0.42 -20.39
N HIS A 320 -1.94 0.42 -20.54
CA HIS A 320 -2.04 1.50 -21.51
C HIS A 320 -2.64 2.72 -20.83
N ASN A 321 -2.05 3.87 -21.01
CA ASN A 321 -2.57 5.15 -20.53
C ASN A 321 -2.52 6.17 -21.66
N LEU A 322 -3.64 6.83 -21.94
CA LEU A 322 -3.76 7.91 -22.90
C LEU A 322 -4.20 9.18 -22.16
N SER A 323 -3.38 10.22 -22.19
CA SER A 323 -3.67 11.51 -21.57
C SER A 323 -3.71 12.62 -22.59
N ILE A 324 -4.67 13.51 -22.47
CA ILE A 324 -4.87 14.71 -23.30
C ILE A 324 -4.96 15.91 -22.37
N GLN A 325 -4.01 16.82 -22.46
CA GLN A 325 -3.98 18.03 -21.63
C GLN A 325 -3.84 19.28 -22.49
N GLY A 326 -4.45 20.36 -22.07
CA GLY A 326 -4.37 21.62 -22.77
C GLY A 326 -5.11 22.74 -22.04
N GLY A 327 -5.10 23.92 -22.64
CA GLY A 327 -5.84 25.07 -22.10
C GLY A 327 -5.37 26.40 -22.64
N ASN A 328 -6.07 27.43 -22.18
CA ASN A 328 -5.77 28.82 -22.46
C ASN A 328 -5.56 29.58 -21.13
N ALA A 329 -5.51 30.90 -21.15
CA ALA A 329 -5.29 31.74 -19.96
C ALA A 329 -6.39 31.59 -18.89
N THR A 330 -7.62 31.25 -19.27
CA THR A 330 -8.76 31.17 -18.35
C THR A 330 -9.15 29.73 -18.00
N THR A 331 -8.92 28.79 -18.90
CA THR A 331 -9.38 27.40 -18.69
C THR A 331 -8.28 26.42 -19.08
N SER A 332 -7.98 25.47 -18.20
CA SER A 332 -7.12 24.34 -18.47
C SER A 332 -7.82 23.02 -18.12
N TYR A 333 -7.48 21.95 -18.85
CA TYR A 333 -8.10 20.64 -18.68
C TYR A 333 -7.08 19.51 -18.87
N ASN A 334 -7.33 18.40 -18.20
CA ASN A 334 -6.67 17.14 -18.44
C ASN A 334 -7.73 16.03 -18.49
N LEU A 335 -7.63 15.17 -19.49
CA LEU A 335 -8.42 13.95 -19.64
C LEU A 335 -7.46 12.78 -19.80
N SER A 336 -7.57 11.78 -18.94
CA SER A 336 -6.77 10.56 -19.03
C SER A 336 -7.68 9.33 -19.01
N VAL A 337 -7.33 8.33 -19.81
CA VAL A 337 -7.98 7.02 -19.83
C VAL A 337 -6.92 5.94 -19.73
N GLY A 338 -7.06 5.07 -18.75
CA GLY A 338 -6.16 3.96 -18.50
C GLY A 338 -6.84 2.61 -18.69
N TYR A 339 -6.10 1.64 -19.17
CA TYR A 339 -6.49 0.23 -19.22
C TYR A 339 -5.32 -0.62 -18.76
N ARG A 340 -5.55 -1.56 -17.85
CA ARG A 340 -4.58 -2.56 -17.45
C ARG A 340 -5.23 -3.94 -17.35
N ASN A 341 -4.48 -4.95 -17.75
CA ASN A 341 -4.81 -6.34 -17.52
C ASN A 341 -3.61 -7.07 -16.94
N GLN A 342 -3.83 -7.81 -15.88
CA GLN A 342 -2.84 -8.62 -15.20
C GLN A 342 -3.38 -10.05 -15.12
N GLU A 343 -2.83 -10.97 -15.90
CA GLU A 343 -3.10 -12.39 -15.76
C GLU A 343 -2.21 -12.98 -14.67
N GLY A 344 -2.76 -13.90 -13.89
CA GLY A 344 -2.01 -14.55 -12.82
C GLY A 344 -1.05 -15.62 -13.34
N MET A 345 -0.12 -16.03 -12.47
CA MET A 345 0.71 -17.22 -12.67
C MET A 345 -0.14 -18.49 -12.61
N THR A 346 -1.31 -18.45 -11.98
CA THR A 346 -2.30 -19.52 -11.97
C THR A 346 -3.37 -19.24 -13.03
N ALA A 347 -3.73 -20.23 -13.83
CA ALA A 347 -4.79 -20.13 -14.83
C ALA A 347 -6.13 -19.68 -14.21
N LYS A 348 -7.00 -19.08 -15.02
CA LYS A 348 -8.29 -18.50 -14.62
C LYS A 348 -8.19 -17.35 -13.62
N THR A 349 -6.96 -16.89 -13.27
CA THR A 349 -6.76 -15.75 -12.37
C THR A 349 -6.39 -14.50 -13.17
N SER A 350 -7.13 -13.42 -12.99
CA SER A 350 -6.86 -12.16 -13.68
C SER A 350 -7.42 -10.95 -12.94
N ASN A 351 -6.82 -9.79 -13.19
CA ASN A 351 -7.36 -8.49 -12.79
C ASN A 351 -7.37 -7.55 -13.98
N GLU A 352 -8.54 -7.12 -14.40
CA GLU A 352 -8.77 -6.14 -15.47
C GLU A 352 -9.28 -4.84 -14.85
N ARG A 353 -8.64 -3.71 -15.19
CA ARG A 353 -9.07 -2.41 -14.68
C ARG A 353 -9.05 -1.34 -15.77
N MET A 354 -10.14 -0.59 -15.84
CA MET A 354 -10.28 0.63 -16.63
C MET A 354 -10.35 1.82 -15.70
N THR A 355 -9.64 2.90 -16.01
CA THR A 355 -9.63 4.15 -15.26
C THR A 355 -9.95 5.32 -16.17
N ALA A 356 -10.56 6.36 -15.62
CA ALA A 356 -10.77 7.62 -16.31
C ALA A 356 -10.60 8.78 -15.32
N LEU A 357 -9.77 9.74 -15.66
CA LEU A 357 -9.53 10.96 -14.91
C LEU A 357 -9.89 12.18 -15.77
N PHE A 358 -10.72 13.06 -15.24
CA PHE A 358 -10.97 14.38 -15.82
C PHE A 358 -10.71 15.45 -14.78
N THR A 359 -9.85 16.41 -15.09
CA THR A 359 -9.62 17.58 -14.26
C THR A 359 -9.78 18.85 -15.10
N MET A 360 -10.42 19.85 -14.54
CA MET A 360 -10.62 21.15 -15.18
C MET A 360 -10.43 22.27 -14.14
N LYS A 361 -9.71 23.30 -14.53
CA LYS A 361 -9.61 24.55 -13.78
C LYS A 361 -10.05 25.70 -14.71
N SER A 362 -11.02 26.51 -14.28
CA SER A 362 -11.55 27.61 -15.10
C SER A 362 -11.82 28.86 -14.27
N GLU A 363 -11.39 30.02 -14.74
CA GLU A 363 -11.85 31.30 -14.23
C GLU A 363 -13.20 31.62 -14.93
N ILE A 364 -14.30 31.36 -14.25
CA ILE A 364 -15.66 31.51 -14.80
C ILE A 364 -16.16 32.96 -14.74
N ALA A 365 -15.59 33.76 -13.85
CA ALA A 365 -15.73 35.21 -13.78
C ALA A 365 -14.50 35.80 -13.11
N LYS A 366 -14.24 37.08 -13.24
CA LYS A 366 -13.07 37.77 -12.64
C LYS A 366 -12.98 37.46 -11.14
N GLY A 367 -11.91 36.79 -10.74
CA GLY A 367 -11.66 36.38 -9.36
C GLY A 367 -12.48 35.15 -8.89
N LEU A 368 -13.28 34.52 -9.76
CA LEU A 368 -14.09 33.35 -9.44
C LEU A 368 -13.56 32.12 -10.20
N MET A 369 -12.88 31.24 -9.49
CA MET A 369 -12.25 30.03 -10.04
C MET A 369 -13.09 28.78 -9.72
N LEU A 370 -13.36 27.98 -10.75
CA LEU A 370 -13.96 26.65 -10.63
C LEU A 370 -12.91 25.58 -10.90
N ASN A 371 -12.76 24.63 -9.97
CA ASN A 371 -12.00 23.41 -10.17
C ASN A 371 -12.97 22.23 -10.14
N LEU A 372 -12.87 21.34 -11.13
CA LEU A 372 -13.63 20.08 -11.21
C LEU A 372 -12.65 18.93 -11.33
N ASN A 373 -12.85 17.89 -10.53
CA ASN A 373 -12.09 16.66 -10.60
C ASN A 373 -13.08 15.48 -10.61
N ILE A 374 -12.92 14.57 -11.57
CA ILE A 374 -13.68 13.34 -11.67
C ILE A 374 -12.69 12.20 -11.91
N ASN A 375 -12.66 11.24 -11.00
CA ASN A 375 -11.88 10.02 -11.12
C ASN A 375 -12.83 8.83 -11.05
N ALA A 376 -12.73 7.91 -12.02
CA ALA A 376 -13.59 6.74 -12.07
C ALA A 376 -12.79 5.50 -12.43
N TYR A 377 -13.19 4.35 -11.88
CA TYR A 377 -12.68 3.07 -12.32
C TYR A 377 -13.74 1.98 -12.36
N ASN A 378 -13.49 0.99 -13.20
CA ASN A 378 -14.12 -0.32 -13.20
C ASN A 378 -13.04 -1.38 -13.08
N ASN A 379 -13.06 -2.17 -12.00
CA ASN A 379 -12.09 -3.20 -11.70
C ASN A 379 -12.81 -4.56 -11.65
N LYS A 380 -12.32 -5.53 -12.43
CA LYS A 380 -12.85 -6.89 -12.46
C LYS A 380 -11.72 -7.86 -12.10
N TYR A 381 -11.92 -8.61 -11.03
CA TYR A 381 -11.06 -9.70 -10.62
C TYR A 381 -11.75 -11.04 -10.87
N ASN A 382 -11.03 -11.99 -11.45
CA ASN A 382 -11.47 -13.36 -11.61
C ASN A 382 -10.44 -14.30 -11.00
N ALA A 383 -10.89 -15.40 -10.41
CA ALA A 383 -10.03 -16.47 -9.91
C ALA A 383 -10.77 -17.82 -9.95
N PRO A 384 -10.07 -18.95 -9.97
CA PRO A 384 -10.68 -20.25 -9.70
C PRO A 384 -11.24 -20.25 -8.27
N ASN A 385 -12.26 -21.05 -8.05
CA ASN A 385 -12.81 -21.35 -6.73
C ASN A 385 -12.59 -22.83 -6.41
N GLY A 386 -12.59 -23.16 -5.14
CA GLY A 386 -12.36 -24.54 -4.72
C GLY A 386 -12.65 -24.70 -3.23
N GLU A 387 -11.96 -25.61 -2.61
CA GLU A 387 -11.96 -25.78 -1.17
C GLU A 387 -10.49 -25.68 -0.69
N PRO A 388 -10.14 -24.63 0.11
CA PRO A 388 -10.95 -23.51 0.55
C PRO A 388 -11.25 -22.52 -0.58
N GLN A 389 -12.26 -21.69 -0.37
CA GLN A 389 -12.85 -20.82 -1.39
C GLN A 389 -11.96 -19.61 -1.79
N SER A 390 -10.69 -19.87 -2.10
CA SER A 390 -9.75 -18.85 -2.58
C SER A 390 -8.58 -19.44 -3.34
N ILE A 391 -8.00 -18.64 -4.25
CA ILE A 391 -6.77 -19.04 -4.95
C ILE A 391 -5.58 -19.17 -3.98
N ASP A 392 -5.50 -18.33 -2.97
CA ASP A 392 -4.43 -18.37 -1.96
C ASP A 392 -4.49 -19.69 -1.16
N GLY A 393 -5.70 -20.16 -0.84
CA GLY A 393 -5.92 -21.45 -0.23
C GLY A 393 -5.62 -22.61 -1.16
N MET A 394 -5.98 -22.50 -2.45
CA MET A 394 -5.64 -23.53 -3.46
C MET A 394 -4.11 -23.69 -3.59
N ILE A 395 -3.35 -22.60 -3.57
CA ILE A 395 -1.89 -22.63 -3.54
C ILE A 395 -1.39 -23.30 -2.23
N GLY A 396 -2.01 -22.99 -1.10
CA GLY A 396 -1.73 -23.64 0.18
C GLY A 396 -1.93 -25.16 0.12
N TYR A 397 -2.94 -25.64 -0.58
CA TYR A 397 -3.14 -27.08 -0.78
C TYR A 397 -2.14 -27.69 -1.73
N ALA A 398 -1.71 -26.96 -2.75
CA ALA A 398 -0.62 -27.41 -3.61
C ALA A 398 0.72 -27.53 -2.83
N VAL A 399 0.92 -26.74 -1.78
CA VAL A 399 2.01 -26.91 -0.81
C VAL A 399 1.82 -28.15 0.06
N ARG A 400 0.59 -28.45 0.45
CA ARG A 400 0.27 -29.58 1.30
C ARG A 400 0.39 -30.93 0.56
N GLN A 401 -0.15 -31.02 -0.64
CA GLN A 401 -0.33 -32.28 -1.37
C GLN A 401 1.00 -32.92 -1.76
N GLY A 402 1.23 -34.16 -1.30
CA GLY A 402 2.49 -34.86 -1.55
C GLY A 402 2.68 -35.23 -3.03
N PRO A 403 3.94 -35.38 -3.49
CA PRO A 403 4.26 -35.64 -4.89
C PRO A 403 3.82 -36.99 -5.38
N ILE A 404 3.35 -37.84 -4.47
CA ILE A 404 2.83 -39.21 -4.66
C ILE A 404 1.35 -39.24 -5.08
N TYR A 405 0.69 -38.11 -5.13
CA TYR A 405 -0.67 -37.99 -5.67
C TYR A 405 -0.58 -37.58 -7.14
N ALA A 406 -1.38 -38.20 -7.99
CA ALA A 406 -1.42 -37.85 -9.40
C ALA A 406 -2.04 -36.46 -9.60
N GLY A 407 -1.59 -35.70 -10.60
CA GLY A 407 -2.33 -34.59 -11.09
C GLY A 407 -3.60 -35.10 -11.79
N GLN A 408 -3.61 -35.13 -13.13
CA GLN A 408 -4.64 -35.83 -13.88
C GLN A 408 -4.09 -37.15 -14.38
N LYS A 409 -4.84 -38.23 -14.21
CA LYS A 409 -4.51 -39.60 -14.68
C LYS A 409 -4.94 -39.76 -16.13
N SER A 410 -4.48 -40.86 -16.75
CA SER A 410 -4.76 -41.18 -18.14
C SER A 410 -6.25 -41.41 -18.43
N ASP A 411 -7.03 -41.85 -17.43
CA ASP A 411 -8.49 -42.04 -17.50
C ASP A 411 -9.28 -40.72 -17.29
N GLY A 412 -8.59 -39.60 -17.08
CA GLY A 412 -9.17 -38.29 -16.82
C GLY A 412 -9.53 -38.02 -15.37
N SER A 413 -9.37 -38.98 -14.47
CA SER A 413 -9.53 -38.80 -13.02
C SER A 413 -8.35 -38.02 -12.41
N PHE A 414 -8.51 -37.58 -11.16
CA PHE A 414 -7.49 -36.82 -10.45
C PHE A 414 -7.04 -37.52 -9.17
N GLY A 415 -5.76 -37.42 -8.86
CA GLY A 415 -5.27 -37.79 -7.54
C GLY A 415 -5.65 -36.72 -6.52
N TYR A 416 -5.99 -37.13 -5.32
CA TYR A 416 -6.42 -36.23 -4.25
C TYR A 416 -5.99 -36.72 -2.88
N GLN A 417 -5.84 -35.78 -1.96
CA GLN A 417 -5.71 -36.01 -0.54
C GLN A 417 -6.90 -35.39 0.16
N ASP A 418 -7.75 -36.16 0.82
CA ASP A 418 -9.05 -35.70 1.38
C ASP A 418 -9.95 -35.11 0.28
N ASN A 419 -10.27 -33.78 0.33
CA ASN A 419 -11.01 -33.06 -0.70
C ASN A 419 -10.08 -32.16 -1.54
N TYR A 420 -8.78 -32.41 -1.55
CA TYR A 420 -7.79 -31.51 -2.10
C TYR A 420 -7.12 -32.08 -3.33
N SER A 421 -7.33 -31.42 -4.44
CA SER A 421 -6.62 -31.62 -5.71
C SER A 421 -6.65 -30.27 -6.44
N PRO A 422 -5.54 -29.52 -6.45
CA PRO A 422 -5.47 -28.26 -7.18
C PRO A 422 -5.85 -28.41 -8.65
N GLU A 423 -5.48 -29.53 -9.25
CA GLU A 423 -5.74 -29.85 -10.64
C GLU A 423 -7.25 -30.04 -10.91
N ALA A 424 -7.94 -30.82 -10.06
CA ALA A 424 -9.38 -31.04 -10.21
C ALA A 424 -10.17 -29.72 -10.01
N TRP A 425 -9.80 -28.93 -9.00
CA TRP A 425 -10.44 -27.63 -8.75
C TRP A 425 -10.18 -26.64 -9.88
N LEU A 426 -8.96 -26.60 -10.44
CA LEU A 426 -8.64 -25.74 -11.57
C LEU A 426 -9.37 -26.19 -12.86
N ALA A 427 -9.58 -27.51 -13.04
CA ALA A 427 -10.34 -28.07 -14.17
C ALA A 427 -11.84 -27.80 -14.06
N SER A 428 -12.38 -27.66 -12.84
CA SER A 428 -13.81 -27.44 -12.59
C SER A 428 -14.32 -26.12 -13.14
N GLU A 429 -15.67 -25.98 -13.23
CA GLU A 429 -16.36 -24.73 -13.61
C GLU A 429 -16.48 -23.74 -12.43
N SER A 430 -15.78 -24.01 -11.34
CA SER A 430 -15.77 -23.14 -10.15
C SER A 430 -15.06 -21.82 -10.42
N PHE A 431 -15.62 -20.71 -9.92
CA PHE A 431 -15.00 -19.39 -10.09
C PHE A 431 -15.38 -18.41 -8.96
N VAL A 432 -14.51 -17.45 -8.77
CA VAL A 432 -14.78 -16.20 -8.04
C VAL A 432 -14.67 -15.05 -9.04
N GLN A 433 -15.67 -14.18 -9.04
CA GLN A 433 -15.67 -12.94 -9.80
C GLN A 433 -16.04 -11.78 -8.89
N ASN A 434 -15.14 -10.80 -8.78
CA ASN A 434 -15.36 -9.58 -8.01
C ASN A 434 -15.31 -8.38 -8.98
N VAL A 435 -16.39 -7.61 -9.01
CA VAL A 435 -16.46 -6.39 -9.81
C VAL A 435 -16.66 -5.21 -8.88
N SER A 436 -15.70 -4.29 -8.86
CA SER A 436 -15.81 -3.03 -8.12
C SER A 436 -15.77 -1.84 -9.07
N ARG A 437 -16.65 -0.88 -8.82
CA ARG A 437 -16.72 0.37 -9.57
C ARG A 437 -16.69 1.53 -8.59
N ASN A 438 -15.99 2.58 -8.96
CA ASN A 438 -15.95 3.81 -8.19
C ASN A 438 -16.09 5.01 -9.12
N ILE A 439 -16.79 6.01 -8.63
CA ILE A 439 -16.83 7.35 -9.22
C ILE A 439 -16.62 8.34 -8.08
N SER A 440 -15.47 9.02 -8.10
CA SER A 440 -15.10 10.11 -7.19
C SER A 440 -15.22 11.42 -7.95
N ALA A 441 -16.07 12.32 -7.50
CA ALA A 441 -16.27 13.62 -8.13
C ALA A 441 -16.17 14.73 -7.09
N SER A 442 -15.43 15.80 -7.41
CA SER A 442 -15.38 17.00 -6.57
C SER A 442 -15.45 18.27 -7.40
N GLY A 443 -16.16 19.25 -6.86
CA GLY A 443 -16.24 20.61 -7.38
C GLY A 443 -15.82 21.60 -6.30
N GLN A 444 -14.87 22.47 -6.63
CA GLN A 444 -14.41 23.54 -5.76
C GLN A 444 -14.62 24.89 -6.44
N LEU A 445 -15.28 25.80 -5.75
CA LEU A 445 -15.43 27.19 -6.14
C LEU A 445 -14.59 28.07 -5.20
N THR A 446 -13.67 28.84 -5.78
CA THR A 446 -12.81 29.77 -5.04
C THR A 446 -13.15 31.19 -5.48
N TRP A 447 -13.60 32.01 -4.56
CA TRP A 447 -13.85 33.42 -4.78
C TRP A 447 -12.76 34.27 -4.14
N ASN A 448 -11.90 34.85 -4.97
CA ASN A 448 -10.94 35.87 -4.57
C ASN A 448 -11.69 37.19 -4.48
N THR A 449 -11.92 37.68 -3.27
CA THR A 449 -12.73 38.87 -3.05
C THR A 449 -12.01 40.15 -3.48
N PRO A 450 -12.69 41.28 -3.60
CA PRO A 450 -12.02 42.55 -3.82
C PRO A 450 -11.13 43.00 -2.66
N VAL A 451 -11.25 42.40 -1.47
CA VAL A 451 -10.36 42.63 -0.33
C VAL A 451 -9.07 41.86 -0.55
N ASP A 452 -7.98 42.62 -0.66
CA ASP A 452 -6.65 42.03 -0.89
C ASP A 452 -6.29 40.98 0.14
N GLY A 453 -5.98 39.78 -0.35
CA GLY A 453 -5.61 38.59 0.45
C GLY A 453 -6.79 37.80 1.03
N LEU A 454 -8.06 38.19 0.88
CA LEU A 454 -9.21 37.47 1.38
C LEU A 454 -9.85 36.60 0.27
N SER A 455 -10.00 35.33 0.53
CA SER A 455 -10.73 34.43 -0.36
C SER A 455 -11.66 33.48 0.40
N PHE A 456 -12.74 33.07 -0.24
CA PHE A 456 -13.67 32.05 0.21
C PHE A 456 -13.64 30.86 -0.71
N ILE A 457 -13.68 29.66 -0.13
CA ILE A 457 -13.64 28.40 -0.84
C ILE A 457 -14.84 27.56 -0.40
N GLY A 458 -15.66 27.13 -1.36
CA GLY A 458 -16.68 26.12 -1.16
C GLY A 458 -16.31 24.88 -1.94
N LYS A 459 -16.35 23.70 -1.30
CA LYS A 459 -16.06 22.43 -1.94
C LYS A 459 -17.17 21.42 -1.65
N VAL A 460 -17.58 20.69 -2.68
CA VAL A 460 -18.50 19.55 -2.58
C VAL A 460 -17.80 18.36 -3.18
N GLY A 461 -17.90 17.23 -2.52
CA GLY A 461 -17.32 15.98 -3.00
C GLY A 461 -18.25 14.80 -2.78
N MET A 462 -18.19 13.85 -3.70
CA MET A 462 -18.90 12.57 -3.61
C MET A 462 -17.98 11.46 -4.07
N ASN A 463 -17.97 10.38 -3.30
CA ASN A 463 -17.40 9.10 -3.71
C ASN A 463 -18.51 8.05 -3.68
N TYR A 464 -18.83 7.49 -4.84
CA TYR A 464 -19.84 6.44 -4.99
C TYR A 464 -19.14 5.16 -5.44
N TRP A 465 -19.14 4.16 -4.54
CA TRP A 465 -18.52 2.87 -4.77
C TRP A 465 -19.55 1.75 -4.78
N THR A 466 -19.42 0.82 -5.72
CA THR A 466 -20.23 -0.38 -5.80
C THR A 466 -19.37 -1.61 -5.91
N LYS A 467 -19.80 -2.70 -5.28
CA LYS A 467 -19.16 -4.00 -5.37
C LYS A 467 -20.20 -5.08 -5.69
N TYR A 468 -19.82 -6.00 -6.55
CA TYR A 468 -20.58 -7.18 -6.89
C TYR A 468 -19.63 -8.37 -6.88
N ASP A 469 -19.83 -9.27 -5.94
CA ASP A 469 -19.05 -10.48 -5.78
C ASP A 469 -19.94 -11.69 -6.09
N LYS A 470 -19.40 -12.62 -6.88
CA LYS A 470 -20.06 -13.86 -7.25
C LYS A 470 -19.06 -14.99 -7.05
N ALA A 471 -19.32 -15.90 -6.11
CA ALA A 471 -18.49 -17.06 -5.81
C ALA A 471 -19.30 -18.34 -6.07
N TYR A 472 -18.97 -19.02 -7.14
CA TYR A 472 -19.57 -20.29 -7.52
C TYR A 472 -18.59 -21.42 -7.28
N ARG A 473 -19.01 -22.47 -6.57
CA ARG A 473 -18.27 -23.73 -6.43
C ARG A 473 -19.12 -24.82 -7.10
N ALA A 474 -18.60 -25.41 -8.15
CA ALA A 474 -19.23 -26.46 -8.91
C ALA A 474 -19.17 -27.83 -8.20
N ASP A 475 -20.04 -28.74 -8.55
CA ASP A 475 -19.82 -30.16 -8.27
C ASP A 475 -18.55 -30.60 -9.00
N THR A 476 -17.52 -30.98 -8.25
CA THR A 476 -16.20 -31.26 -8.80
C THR A 476 -15.89 -32.75 -8.74
N TYR A 477 -15.74 -33.33 -9.92
CA TYR A 477 -15.38 -34.75 -10.09
C TYR A 477 -13.90 -34.96 -9.80
N PHE A 478 -13.57 -35.93 -8.98
CA PHE A 478 -12.22 -36.38 -8.71
C PHE A 478 -11.97 -37.74 -9.35
N ASP A 479 -12.80 -38.70 -9.06
CA ASP A 479 -12.79 -40.05 -9.65
C ASP A 479 -14.20 -40.70 -9.58
N GLU A 480 -14.33 -41.94 -10.04
CA GLU A 480 -15.61 -42.70 -10.03
C GLU A 480 -16.23 -42.81 -8.62
N SER A 481 -15.41 -42.78 -7.58
CA SER A 481 -15.86 -42.91 -6.18
C SER A 481 -16.11 -41.58 -5.50
N LYS A 482 -15.63 -40.45 -6.09
CA LYS A 482 -15.62 -39.18 -5.41
C LYS A 482 -15.97 -37.98 -6.32
N THR A 483 -17.07 -37.37 -6.00
CA THR A 483 -17.43 -36.02 -6.45
C THR A 483 -17.65 -35.15 -5.22
N VAL A 484 -17.02 -33.97 -5.18
CA VAL A 484 -17.18 -33.00 -4.10
C VAL A 484 -18.28 -32.01 -4.47
N GLY A 485 -19.35 -32.01 -3.69
CA GLY A 485 -20.53 -31.16 -3.86
C GLY A 485 -21.30 -31.05 -2.52
N PRO A 486 -22.53 -30.52 -2.55
CA PRO A 486 -23.22 -29.94 -3.72
C PRO A 486 -22.63 -28.63 -4.18
N ALA A 487 -22.93 -28.28 -5.46
CA ALA A 487 -22.56 -26.98 -5.99
C ALA A 487 -23.19 -25.83 -5.17
N THR A 488 -22.43 -24.79 -4.93
CA THR A 488 -22.84 -23.64 -4.10
C THR A 488 -22.64 -22.33 -4.84
N LEU A 489 -23.52 -21.37 -4.60
CA LEU A 489 -23.38 -20.02 -5.11
C LEU A 489 -23.65 -19.01 -4.00
N ASN A 490 -22.66 -18.14 -3.78
CA ASN A 490 -22.80 -16.94 -2.98
C ASN A 490 -22.71 -15.71 -3.88
N VAL A 491 -23.65 -14.80 -3.73
CA VAL A 491 -23.68 -13.48 -4.42
C VAL A 491 -23.79 -12.40 -3.37
N TRP A 492 -22.81 -11.49 -3.35
CA TRP A 492 -22.81 -10.35 -2.46
C TRP A 492 -22.72 -9.06 -3.27
N THR A 493 -23.56 -8.09 -2.92
CA THR A 493 -23.53 -6.75 -3.51
C THR A 493 -23.49 -5.70 -2.41
N ALA A 494 -22.68 -4.68 -2.62
CA ALA A 494 -22.64 -3.54 -1.71
C ALA A 494 -22.53 -2.24 -2.49
N ASN A 495 -23.01 -1.17 -1.88
CA ASN A 495 -22.76 0.18 -2.36
C ASN A 495 -22.47 1.10 -1.17
N ASN A 496 -21.54 2.02 -1.35
CA ASN A 496 -21.24 3.06 -0.40
C ASN A 496 -21.35 4.42 -1.08
N THR A 497 -22.04 5.33 -0.45
CA THR A 497 -22.10 6.75 -0.83
C THR A 497 -21.43 7.56 0.28
N TYR A 498 -20.25 8.13 -0.04
CA TYR A 498 -19.56 9.08 0.83
C TYR A 498 -19.69 10.46 0.23
N THR A 499 -20.17 11.42 1.03
CA THR A 499 -20.31 12.83 0.62
C THR A 499 -19.57 13.73 1.59
N THR A 500 -19.01 14.80 1.05
CA THR A 500 -18.36 15.85 1.85
C THR A 500 -18.77 17.23 1.36
N PHE A 501 -18.93 18.14 2.30
CA PHE A 501 -19.09 19.56 2.06
C PHE A 501 -18.10 20.33 2.93
N GLU A 502 -17.38 21.28 2.33
CA GLU A 502 -16.38 22.10 3.03
C GLU A 502 -16.61 23.58 2.67
N ALA A 503 -16.52 24.43 3.69
CA ALA A 503 -16.54 25.88 3.51
C ALA A 503 -15.35 26.49 4.27
N LEU A 504 -14.53 27.28 3.57
CA LEU A 504 -13.29 27.83 4.08
C LEU A 504 -13.23 29.33 3.80
N ALA A 505 -12.65 30.09 4.72
CA ALA A 505 -12.20 31.46 4.55
C ALA A 505 -10.68 31.51 4.75
N THR A 506 -9.96 32.15 3.82
CA THR A 506 -8.51 32.35 3.94
C THR A 506 -8.19 33.84 3.82
N TYR A 507 -7.25 34.31 4.66
CA TYR A 507 -6.74 35.67 4.60
C TYR A 507 -5.23 35.67 4.66
N GLU A 508 -4.57 36.16 3.62
CA GLU A 508 -3.13 36.27 3.53
C GLU A 508 -2.70 37.71 3.39
N LYS A 509 -1.83 38.19 4.28
CA LYS A 509 -1.35 39.58 4.28
C LYS A 509 0.10 39.66 4.69
N GLN A 510 0.87 40.39 3.90
CA GLN A 510 2.23 40.79 4.25
C GLN A 510 2.23 42.23 4.72
N ILE A 511 2.74 42.46 5.93
CA ILE A 511 2.90 43.82 6.54
C ILE A 511 4.39 43.99 6.84
N LYS A 512 5.09 44.73 6.01
CA LYS A 512 6.57 44.89 6.08
C LYS A 512 7.26 43.51 6.07
N ASN A 513 7.88 43.14 7.17
CA ASN A 513 8.62 41.90 7.35
C ASN A 513 7.77 40.77 8.00
N HIS A 514 6.49 40.98 8.19
CA HIS A 514 5.58 40.05 8.83
C HIS A 514 4.61 39.51 7.78
N THR A 515 4.55 38.21 7.62
CA THR A 515 3.58 37.52 6.76
C THR A 515 2.61 36.70 7.65
N PHE A 516 1.32 36.94 7.47
CA PHE A 516 0.24 36.27 8.16
C PHE A 516 -0.61 35.51 7.12
N LYS A 517 -0.90 34.26 7.40
CA LYS A 517 -1.90 33.47 6.65
C LYS A 517 -2.84 32.83 7.64
N LEU A 518 -4.10 33.19 7.57
CA LEU A 518 -5.17 32.71 8.42
C LEU A 518 -6.11 31.84 7.59
N LEU A 519 -6.58 30.75 8.20
CA LEU A 519 -7.59 29.89 7.62
C LEU A 519 -8.61 29.55 8.71
N ALA A 520 -9.89 29.63 8.38
CA ALA A 520 -10.98 29.12 9.20
C ALA A 520 -11.91 28.30 8.32
N GLY A 521 -12.42 27.20 8.81
CA GLY A 521 -13.25 26.31 8.01
C GLY A 521 -14.17 25.40 8.80
N THR A 522 -15.13 24.86 8.09
CA THR A 522 -16.02 23.79 8.57
C THR A 522 -16.15 22.72 7.50
N SER A 523 -16.31 21.48 7.92
CA SER A 523 -16.59 20.35 7.03
C SER A 523 -17.68 19.45 7.60
N VAL A 524 -18.50 18.91 6.70
CA VAL A 524 -19.49 17.87 7.00
C VAL A 524 -19.17 16.68 6.11
N GLU A 525 -19.12 15.50 6.70
CA GLU A 525 -18.91 14.23 5.99
C GLU A 525 -20.00 13.25 6.37
N GLN A 526 -20.47 12.48 5.41
CA GLN A 526 -21.46 11.42 5.60
C GLN A 526 -21.07 10.19 4.78
N SER A 527 -21.26 9.02 5.37
CA SER A 527 -21.10 7.73 4.70
C SER A 527 -22.31 6.86 4.94
N ASN A 528 -22.79 6.23 3.87
CA ASN A 528 -23.89 5.28 3.91
C ASN A 528 -23.50 4.05 3.10
N ASN A 529 -23.28 2.93 3.80
CA ASN A 529 -22.85 1.66 3.23
C ASN A 529 -23.97 0.62 3.37
N LYS A 530 -24.38 0.01 2.24
CA LYS A 530 -25.43 -1.00 2.19
C LYS A 530 -24.91 -2.26 1.55
N GLY A 531 -25.18 -3.40 2.19
CA GLY A 531 -24.86 -4.73 1.67
C GLY A 531 -26.09 -5.61 1.55
N LEU A 532 -26.06 -6.53 0.58
CA LEU A 532 -27.05 -7.59 0.40
C LEU A 532 -26.34 -8.86 -0.03
N GLU A 533 -26.60 -9.95 0.65
CA GLU A 533 -26.06 -11.29 0.36
C GLU A 533 -27.18 -12.26 0.03
N GLY A 534 -26.92 -13.16 -0.92
CA GLY A 534 -27.79 -14.26 -1.25
C GLY A 534 -26.99 -15.53 -1.50
N TYR A 535 -27.47 -16.65 -0.96
CA TYR A 535 -26.84 -17.95 -1.08
C TYR A 535 -27.87 -19.00 -1.48
N ARG A 536 -27.43 -19.93 -2.35
CA ARG A 536 -28.09 -21.22 -2.61
C ARG A 536 -27.07 -22.29 -2.90
N ASN A 537 -27.47 -23.55 -2.71
CA ASN A 537 -26.74 -24.72 -3.14
C ASN A 537 -27.62 -25.67 -3.98
N THR A 538 -27.04 -26.80 -4.38
CA THR A 538 -27.72 -27.86 -5.17
C THR A 538 -28.26 -27.32 -6.47
N PHE A 539 -27.38 -27.18 -7.46
CA PHE A 539 -27.69 -26.72 -8.82
C PHE A 539 -27.95 -27.93 -9.73
N PRO A 540 -28.84 -27.80 -10.74
CA PRO A 540 -29.16 -28.92 -11.64
C PRO A 540 -28.00 -29.36 -12.55
N ASN A 541 -27.04 -28.48 -12.75
CA ASN A 541 -25.76 -28.71 -13.45
C ASN A 541 -24.78 -27.56 -13.19
N ASN A 542 -23.51 -27.74 -13.59
CA ASN A 542 -22.43 -26.78 -13.35
C ASN A 542 -22.46 -25.55 -14.27
N TYR A 543 -23.42 -25.43 -15.20
CA TYR A 543 -23.51 -24.31 -16.16
C TYR A 543 -24.58 -23.27 -15.80
N LEU A 544 -25.51 -23.62 -14.89
CA LEU A 544 -26.58 -22.74 -14.44
C LEU A 544 -26.29 -22.10 -13.09
N TYR A 545 -25.32 -21.22 -13.06
CA TYR A 545 -24.83 -20.55 -11.85
C TYR A 545 -25.50 -19.19 -11.59
N GLU A 546 -26.86 -19.15 -11.61
CA GLU A 546 -27.64 -18.03 -11.10
C GLU A 546 -28.46 -18.44 -9.88
N LEU A 547 -28.62 -17.55 -8.87
CA LEU A 547 -29.33 -17.90 -7.63
C LEU A 547 -30.69 -18.55 -7.87
N GLY A 548 -31.42 -18.06 -8.90
CA GLY A 548 -32.72 -18.64 -9.27
C GLY A 548 -32.68 -20.10 -9.68
N SER A 549 -31.51 -20.65 -10.07
CA SER A 549 -31.34 -22.04 -10.53
C SER A 549 -31.01 -23.03 -9.44
N GLY A 550 -30.53 -22.56 -8.25
CA GLY A 550 -30.28 -23.42 -7.10
C GLY A 550 -31.55 -23.83 -6.37
N ASP A 551 -31.46 -24.88 -5.55
CA ASP A 551 -32.59 -25.39 -4.78
C ASP A 551 -33.15 -24.28 -3.88
N LYS A 552 -34.46 -24.02 -4.03
CA LYS A 552 -35.16 -22.98 -3.28
C LYS A 552 -35.17 -23.22 -1.77
N SER A 553 -35.13 -24.48 -1.33
CA SER A 553 -35.14 -24.84 0.10
C SER A 553 -33.83 -24.49 0.81
N THR A 554 -32.73 -24.27 0.06
CA THR A 554 -31.40 -23.91 0.58
C THR A 554 -31.15 -22.39 0.58
N ALA A 555 -32.16 -21.61 0.20
CA ALA A 555 -32.01 -20.16 0.07
C ALA A 555 -31.77 -19.50 1.42
N THR A 556 -30.66 -18.75 1.53
CA THR A 556 -30.42 -17.81 2.64
C THR A 556 -30.12 -16.42 2.09
N ASN A 557 -30.41 -15.42 2.88
CA ASN A 557 -30.07 -14.04 2.56
C ASN A 557 -29.71 -13.28 3.84
N ASP A 558 -28.90 -12.25 3.69
CA ASP A 558 -28.56 -11.30 4.74
C ASP A 558 -28.39 -9.89 4.17
N SER A 559 -28.51 -8.88 5.03
CA SER A 559 -28.30 -7.50 4.64
C SER A 559 -27.63 -6.70 5.74
N SER A 560 -26.87 -5.69 5.35
CA SER A 560 -26.19 -4.78 6.26
C SER A 560 -26.45 -3.32 5.87
N LEU A 561 -26.52 -2.46 6.89
CA LEU A 561 -26.57 -1.00 6.74
C LEU A 561 -25.66 -0.38 7.79
N GLU A 562 -24.69 0.42 7.31
CA GLU A 562 -23.80 1.18 8.17
C GLU A 562 -23.80 2.65 7.77
N GLU A 563 -24.00 3.53 8.75
CA GLU A 563 -24.02 4.97 8.52
C GLU A 563 -23.18 5.68 9.57
N TYR A 564 -22.44 6.69 9.14
CA TYR A 564 -21.81 7.63 10.07
C TYR A 564 -21.77 9.03 9.47
N ALA A 565 -21.67 10.01 10.37
CA ALA A 565 -21.49 11.42 10.01
C ALA A 565 -20.43 12.07 10.90
N LEU A 566 -19.75 13.06 10.33
CA LEU A 566 -18.75 13.90 10.99
C LEU A 566 -19.09 15.36 10.73
N LEU A 567 -18.93 16.19 11.78
CA LEU A 567 -18.98 17.64 11.71
C LEU A 567 -17.71 18.20 12.34
N SER A 568 -17.03 19.08 11.60
CA SER A 568 -15.75 19.61 12.03
C SER A 568 -15.69 21.12 11.89
N PHE A 569 -15.03 21.77 12.86
CA PHE A 569 -14.63 23.18 12.82
C PHE A 569 -13.12 23.26 13.01
N PHE A 570 -12.43 24.04 12.18
CA PHE A 570 -10.98 24.12 12.24
C PHE A 570 -10.45 25.48 11.83
N GLY A 571 -9.25 25.79 12.34
CA GLY A 571 -8.53 27.01 12.00
C GLY A 571 -7.04 26.81 12.02
N ARG A 572 -6.33 27.61 11.21
CA ARG A 572 -4.87 27.64 11.12
C ARG A 572 -4.38 29.07 11.10
N ILE A 573 -3.30 29.32 11.80
CA ILE A 573 -2.53 30.57 11.79
C ILE A 573 -1.12 30.23 11.38
N ASN A 574 -0.66 30.73 10.23
CA ASN A 574 0.75 30.72 9.86
C ASN A 574 1.30 32.14 10.00
N TYR A 575 2.44 32.26 10.65
CA TYR A 575 3.15 33.51 10.85
C TYR A 575 4.61 33.37 10.45
N ALA A 576 5.14 34.29 9.66
CA ALA A 576 6.55 34.36 9.33
C ALA A 576 7.09 35.75 9.59
N TRP A 577 8.24 35.87 10.27
CA TRP A 577 8.96 37.12 10.46
C TRP A 577 10.27 37.09 9.67
N LYS A 578 10.38 37.95 8.66
CA LYS A 578 11.53 38.05 7.74
C LYS A 578 11.85 36.72 7.03
N ASP A 579 10.89 35.84 6.92
CA ASP A 579 11.08 34.43 6.47
C ASP A 579 12.18 33.68 7.26
N ARG A 580 12.55 34.13 8.46
CA ARG A 580 13.55 33.52 9.35
C ARG A 580 12.91 32.70 10.45
N TYR A 581 11.89 33.28 11.11
CA TYR A 581 11.17 32.65 12.21
C TYR A 581 9.76 32.33 11.73
N LEU A 582 9.42 31.07 11.79
CA LEU A 582 8.18 30.52 11.30
C LEU A 582 7.38 29.95 12.47
N LEU A 583 6.09 30.20 12.52
CA LEU A 583 5.17 29.65 13.53
C LEU A 583 3.90 29.22 12.83
N GLU A 584 3.42 28.01 13.15
CA GLU A 584 2.12 27.54 12.74
C GLU A 584 1.35 27.03 13.97
N VAL A 585 0.09 27.41 14.08
CA VAL A 585 -0.85 26.93 15.11
C VAL A 585 -2.10 26.44 14.41
N ASN A 586 -2.50 25.22 14.70
CA ASN A 586 -3.74 24.63 14.22
C ASN A 586 -4.63 24.25 15.42
N LEU A 587 -5.93 24.43 15.22
CA LEU A 587 -6.95 23.98 16.17
C LEU A 587 -8.08 23.34 15.38
N ARG A 588 -8.48 22.13 15.80
CA ARG A 588 -9.59 21.41 15.19
C ARG A 588 -10.51 20.81 16.25
N TYR A 589 -11.81 20.93 16.02
CA TYR A 589 -12.87 20.42 16.90
C TYR A 589 -13.82 19.57 16.09
N ASP A 590 -13.82 18.26 16.33
CA ASP A 590 -14.51 17.23 15.53
C ASP A 590 -15.57 16.54 16.35
N GLY A 591 -16.77 16.39 15.77
CA GLY A 591 -17.88 15.62 16.34
C GLY A 591 -18.21 14.41 15.46
N SER A 592 -18.28 13.21 16.06
CA SER A 592 -18.57 11.96 15.37
C SER A 592 -19.83 11.28 15.88
N SER A 593 -20.67 10.79 14.96
CA SER A 593 -21.84 9.99 15.30
C SER A 593 -21.50 8.57 15.83
N ARG A 594 -20.23 8.16 15.74
CA ARG A 594 -19.75 6.85 16.23
C ARG A 594 -19.73 6.76 17.76
N PHE A 595 -19.81 7.91 18.45
CA PHE A 595 -19.77 8.01 19.91
C PHE A 595 -21.12 8.46 20.48
N ALA A 596 -21.39 8.09 21.72
CA ALA A 596 -22.59 8.50 22.44
C ALA A 596 -22.62 10.02 22.72
N ASP A 597 -23.80 10.53 23.05
CA ASP A 597 -23.95 11.91 23.50
C ASP A 597 -23.04 12.19 24.71
N GLY A 598 -22.37 13.34 24.71
CA GLY A 598 -21.36 13.69 25.71
C GLY A 598 -19.93 13.26 25.35
N HIS A 599 -19.73 12.25 24.47
CA HIS A 599 -18.42 11.72 24.07
C HIS A 599 -18.09 11.95 22.59
N ARG A 600 -19.01 12.58 21.81
CA ARG A 600 -18.89 12.80 20.37
C ARG A 600 -17.75 13.73 19.99
N TRP A 601 -17.43 14.72 20.81
CA TRP A 601 -16.57 15.82 20.44
C TRP A 601 -15.13 15.65 20.96
N GLY A 602 -14.17 15.80 20.05
CA GLY A 602 -12.74 15.80 20.33
C GLY A 602 -12.06 17.10 19.91
N LEU A 603 -11.15 17.60 20.73
CA LEU A 603 -10.33 18.80 20.46
C LEU A 603 -8.89 18.36 20.12
N PHE A 604 -8.37 18.82 18.99
CA PHE A 604 -7.07 18.42 18.46
C PHE A 604 -6.21 19.65 18.13
N PRO A 605 -5.43 20.18 19.12
CA PRO A 605 -4.51 21.28 18.92
C PRO A 605 -3.17 20.82 18.38
N SER A 606 -2.49 21.67 17.60
CA SER A 606 -1.08 21.51 17.26
C SER A 606 -0.36 22.84 17.11
N VAL A 607 0.94 22.82 17.37
CA VAL A 607 1.85 23.96 17.19
C VAL A 607 3.16 23.49 16.57
N SER A 608 3.72 24.29 15.67
CA SER A 608 5.06 24.06 15.16
C SER A 608 5.80 25.39 14.96
N ALA A 609 7.13 25.33 15.12
CA ALA A 609 8.03 26.44 14.93
C ALA A 609 9.20 26.06 14.05
N GLY A 610 9.71 27.01 13.30
CA GLY A 610 10.89 26.86 12.45
C GLY A 610 11.82 28.04 12.55
N TRP A 611 13.12 27.79 12.60
CA TRP A 611 14.16 28.79 12.56
C TRP A 611 15.08 28.55 11.38
N ARG A 612 15.06 29.43 10.40
CA ARG A 612 15.95 29.40 9.24
C ARG A 612 17.25 30.09 9.60
N ILE A 613 18.19 29.33 10.17
CA ILE A 613 19.48 29.78 10.67
C ILE A 613 20.30 30.42 9.53
N SER A 614 20.23 29.83 8.32
CA SER A 614 20.91 30.33 7.13
C SER A 614 20.45 31.75 6.68
N GLU A 615 19.29 32.20 7.13
CA GLU A 615 18.77 33.57 6.82
C GLU A 615 19.27 34.61 7.81
N GLU A 616 19.96 34.25 8.88
CA GLU A 616 20.50 35.17 9.86
C GLU A 616 21.71 35.94 9.33
N ASP A 617 21.84 37.19 9.75
CA ASP A 617 22.90 38.07 9.30
C ASP A 617 24.29 37.55 9.73
N PHE A 618 24.40 36.93 10.91
CA PHE A 618 25.65 36.28 11.36
C PHE A 618 26.04 35.11 10.47
N TRP A 619 25.06 34.37 9.93
CA TRP A 619 25.32 33.21 9.04
C TRP A 619 25.76 33.70 7.65
N LYS A 620 24.99 34.63 7.07
CA LYS A 620 25.28 35.19 5.74
C LYS A 620 26.68 35.81 5.63
N ASN A 621 27.18 36.35 6.74
CA ASN A 621 28.51 36.97 6.83
C ASN A 621 29.63 35.93 7.22
N ALA A 622 29.31 34.72 7.55
CA ALA A 622 30.27 33.68 7.93
C ALA A 622 30.76 32.90 6.71
N ALA A 623 32.01 32.46 6.71
CA ALA A 623 32.57 31.63 5.61
C ALA A 623 31.80 30.33 5.36
N VAL A 624 31.08 29.83 6.36
CA VAL A 624 30.26 28.60 6.25
C VAL A 624 29.10 28.78 5.26
N SER A 625 28.60 30.00 5.03
CA SER A 625 27.52 30.28 4.09
C SER A 625 27.89 29.95 2.63
N ALA A 626 29.18 29.95 2.30
CA ALA A 626 29.65 29.53 0.97
C ALA A 626 29.50 28.04 0.70
N VAL A 627 29.33 27.23 1.75
CA VAL A 627 29.17 25.77 1.64
C VAL A 627 27.77 25.32 2.02
N VAL A 628 27.18 25.95 3.06
CA VAL A 628 25.85 25.63 3.59
C VAL A 628 24.85 26.66 3.14
N ASP A 629 24.09 26.34 2.11
CA ASP A 629 23.11 27.24 1.44
C ASP A 629 21.83 27.42 2.26
N ASN A 630 21.39 26.34 2.93
CA ASN A 630 20.21 26.35 3.77
C ASN A 630 20.42 25.50 5.01
N LEU A 631 20.04 26.05 6.14
CA LEU A 631 19.99 25.34 7.42
C LEU A 631 18.77 25.82 8.19
N LYS A 632 17.85 24.87 8.48
CA LYS A 632 16.60 25.15 9.20
C LYS A 632 16.40 24.13 10.31
N LEU A 633 16.18 24.61 11.52
CA LEU A 633 15.73 23.83 12.67
C LEU A 633 14.21 23.96 12.77
N ARG A 634 13.52 22.86 13.05
CA ARG A 634 12.06 22.83 13.25
C ARG A 634 11.69 21.93 14.43
N ALA A 635 10.57 22.29 15.06
CA ALA A 635 9.97 21.49 16.12
C ALA A 635 8.46 21.58 16.04
N SER A 636 7.78 20.48 16.30
CA SER A 636 6.32 20.41 16.35
C SER A 636 5.82 19.53 17.49
N TYR A 637 4.64 19.89 17.98
CA TYR A 637 3.87 19.10 18.93
C TYR A 637 2.39 19.22 18.61
N GLY A 638 1.64 18.14 18.73
CA GLY A 638 0.19 18.19 18.61
C GLY A 638 -0.47 16.86 18.92
N VAL A 639 -1.79 16.92 19.02
CA VAL A 639 -2.66 15.79 19.32
C VAL A 639 -3.59 15.53 18.14
N LEU A 640 -3.72 14.28 17.74
CA LEU A 640 -4.58 13.79 16.68
C LEU A 640 -5.56 12.77 17.24
N GLY A 641 -6.74 12.64 16.63
CA GLY A 641 -7.73 11.64 17.01
C GLY A 641 -7.77 10.44 16.06
N ASN A 642 -8.33 9.32 16.53
CA ASN A 642 -8.75 8.20 15.72
C ASN A 642 -10.14 7.73 16.17
N GLN A 643 -11.05 7.55 15.22
CA GLN A 643 -12.45 7.15 15.45
C GLN A 643 -12.84 5.87 14.72
N ASN A 644 -11.90 5.18 14.04
CA ASN A 644 -12.22 4.08 13.13
C ASN A 644 -12.55 2.78 13.90
N ILE A 645 -13.56 2.82 14.75
CA ILE A 645 -13.96 1.78 15.69
C ILE A 645 -15.26 1.04 15.32
N GLY A 646 -15.71 1.14 14.08
CA GLY A 646 -17.04 0.67 13.66
C GLY A 646 -18.13 1.73 13.93
N VAL A 647 -19.38 1.38 13.68
CA VAL A 647 -20.53 2.26 13.86
C VAL A 647 -21.34 1.84 15.09
N TYR A 648 -21.77 2.80 15.88
CA TYR A 648 -22.63 2.62 17.07
C TYR A 648 -22.12 1.62 18.13
N PRO A 649 -20.82 1.51 18.46
CA PRO A 649 -20.29 0.53 19.41
C PRO A 649 -20.80 0.77 20.85
N TYR A 650 -21.40 1.92 21.12
CA TYR A 650 -22.00 2.29 22.38
C TYR A 650 -23.45 1.79 22.56
N GLN A 651 -24.07 1.26 21.48
CA GLN A 651 -25.44 0.77 21.53
C GLN A 651 -25.51 -0.69 22.01
N GLN A 652 -26.56 -1.01 22.75
CA GLN A 652 -26.84 -2.37 23.13
C GLN A 652 -27.33 -3.19 21.93
N ILE A 653 -26.67 -4.31 21.68
CA ILE A 653 -26.97 -5.20 20.56
C ILE A 653 -27.57 -6.50 21.10
N TYR A 654 -28.62 -6.98 20.41
CA TYR A 654 -29.19 -8.30 20.63
C TYR A 654 -28.73 -9.23 19.51
N GLU A 655 -28.25 -10.42 19.87
CA GLU A 655 -27.94 -11.50 18.94
C GLU A 655 -29.16 -12.41 18.83
N LEU A 656 -29.61 -12.66 17.61
CA LEU A 656 -30.76 -13.52 17.30
C LEU A 656 -30.27 -14.94 17.01
N GLY A 657 -31.23 -15.91 16.98
CA GLY A 657 -30.90 -17.32 16.64
C GLY A 657 -30.44 -18.14 17.84
N HIS A 658 -30.65 -17.64 19.07
CA HIS A 658 -30.47 -18.42 20.30
C HIS A 658 -31.79 -19.06 20.70
N ASP A 659 -32.17 -20.06 19.91
CA ASP A 659 -33.46 -20.72 19.99
C ASP A 659 -33.52 -21.67 21.18
N TYR A 660 -34.69 -21.72 21.84
CA TYR A 660 -34.93 -22.62 22.95
C TYR A 660 -36.16 -23.52 22.67
N PRO A 661 -36.08 -24.82 23.02
CA PRO A 661 -37.23 -25.73 22.84
C PRO A 661 -38.24 -25.57 23.93
N PHE A 662 -39.49 -25.28 23.56
CA PHE A 662 -40.63 -25.22 24.46
C PHE A 662 -41.71 -26.24 24.11
N GLY A 663 -42.46 -26.71 25.11
CA GLY A 663 -43.64 -27.55 24.92
C GLY A 663 -43.35 -29.07 24.94
N ASN A 664 -44.45 -29.84 24.78
CA ASN A 664 -44.39 -31.29 24.61
C ASN A 664 -45.38 -31.69 23.51
N PRO A 665 -44.99 -32.08 22.30
CA PRO A 665 -43.61 -32.22 21.86
C PRO A 665 -42.85 -30.85 21.80
N ALA A 666 -41.53 -30.88 22.05
CA ALA A 666 -40.69 -29.70 22.08
C ALA A 666 -40.60 -29.08 20.67
N THR A 667 -40.90 -27.77 20.57
CA THR A 667 -40.73 -26.93 19.36
C THR A 667 -39.72 -25.84 19.66
N LEU A 668 -38.77 -25.63 18.72
CA LEU A 668 -37.82 -24.53 18.80
C LEU A 668 -38.56 -23.20 18.68
N GLN A 669 -38.35 -22.33 19.66
CA GLN A 669 -38.83 -20.95 19.63
C GLN A 669 -37.64 -20.02 19.42
N SER A 670 -37.80 -19.08 18.49
CA SER A 670 -36.77 -18.11 18.21
C SER A 670 -36.47 -17.24 19.41
N GLY A 671 -35.22 -17.17 19.77
CA GLY A 671 -34.68 -16.44 20.91
C GLY A 671 -33.69 -15.35 20.53
N ALA A 672 -33.54 -14.42 21.46
CA ALA A 672 -32.54 -13.36 21.36
C ALA A 672 -31.92 -13.12 22.75
N TYR A 673 -30.61 -12.83 22.77
CA TYR A 673 -29.94 -12.46 24.01
C TYR A 673 -28.98 -11.30 23.82
N MET A 674 -28.66 -10.63 24.92
CA MET A 674 -27.61 -9.60 24.93
C MET A 674 -26.25 -10.28 25.09
N LYS A 675 -25.45 -10.33 23.99
CA LYS A 675 -24.14 -10.96 24.02
C LYS A 675 -23.09 -10.12 24.75
N THR A 676 -23.14 -8.83 24.51
CA THR A 676 -22.10 -7.90 24.95
C THR A 676 -22.71 -6.80 25.83
N TYR A 677 -22.02 -6.42 26.92
CA TYR A 677 -22.34 -5.18 27.62
C TYR A 677 -21.86 -4.00 26.74
N ASN A 678 -22.78 -3.08 26.46
CA ASN A 678 -22.41 -1.83 25.78
C ASN A 678 -21.61 -0.92 26.73
N ASN A 679 -20.76 -0.09 26.11
CA ASN A 679 -20.01 0.93 26.85
C ASN A 679 -20.31 2.31 26.25
N PRO A 680 -21.18 3.14 26.88
CA PRO A 680 -21.48 4.47 26.39
C PRO A 680 -20.35 5.49 26.59
N GLU A 681 -19.34 5.16 27.41
CA GLU A 681 -18.20 6.02 27.72
C GLU A 681 -17.09 5.96 26.67
N ILE A 682 -17.28 5.15 25.59
CA ILE A 682 -16.31 5.06 24.49
C ILE A 682 -16.08 6.45 23.88
N THR A 683 -14.81 6.82 23.74
CA THR A 683 -14.39 8.07 23.14
C THR A 683 -13.19 7.86 22.20
N TRP A 684 -12.67 8.94 21.67
CA TRP A 684 -11.56 8.98 20.73
C TRP A 684 -10.29 8.33 21.26
N GLU A 685 -9.61 7.53 20.44
CA GLU A 685 -8.19 7.27 20.66
C GLU A 685 -7.42 8.56 20.36
N LYS A 686 -6.41 8.89 21.17
CA LYS A 686 -5.60 10.11 21.02
C LYS A 686 -4.15 9.77 20.74
N THR A 687 -3.57 10.43 19.76
CA THR A 687 -2.15 10.28 19.43
C THR A 687 -1.46 11.63 19.56
N ALA A 688 -0.58 11.76 20.54
CA ALA A 688 0.33 12.89 20.71
C ALA A 688 1.63 12.62 19.94
N ILE A 689 2.06 13.58 19.13
CA ILE A 689 3.31 13.46 18.35
C ILE A 689 4.18 14.68 18.63
N THR A 690 5.43 14.43 19.03
CA THR A 690 6.52 15.39 19.09
C THR A 690 7.49 15.12 17.96
N ASP A 691 7.92 16.12 17.23
CA ASP A 691 8.89 16.00 16.15
C ASP A 691 9.93 17.15 16.24
N ILE A 692 11.21 16.81 16.09
CA ILE A 692 12.31 17.77 16.01
C ILE A 692 13.10 17.43 14.76
N GLY A 693 13.23 18.38 13.85
CA GLY A 693 13.84 18.18 12.55
C GLY A 693 14.88 19.21 12.18
N LEU A 694 15.87 18.78 11.40
CA LEU A 694 16.91 19.60 10.80
C LEU A 694 16.86 19.43 9.28
N ASP A 695 16.63 20.49 8.56
CA ASP A 695 16.69 20.52 7.10
C ASP A 695 17.94 21.28 6.68
N PHE A 696 18.72 20.72 5.75
CA PHE A 696 19.95 21.34 5.27
C PHE A 696 20.15 21.16 3.76
N SER A 697 20.90 22.09 3.19
CA SER A 697 21.36 22.06 1.81
C SER A 697 22.77 22.63 1.71
N LEU A 698 23.63 21.94 0.99
CA LEU A 698 25.06 22.25 0.84
C LEU A 698 25.43 22.31 -0.65
N LEU A 699 26.55 23.02 -0.94
CA LEU A 699 27.20 23.02 -2.26
C LEU A 699 26.27 23.49 -3.39
N ASN A 700 25.55 24.59 -3.17
CA ASN A 700 24.54 25.13 -4.07
C ASN A 700 23.42 24.12 -4.39
N GLY A 701 22.93 23.42 -3.35
CA GLY A 701 21.85 22.46 -3.45
C GLY A 701 22.21 21.08 -4.00
N ARG A 702 23.49 20.82 -4.30
CA ARG A 702 23.93 19.48 -4.76
C ARG A 702 23.75 18.41 -3.70
N PHE A 703 24.02 18.74 -2.45
CA PHE A 703 23.79 17.83 -1.33
C PHE A 703 22.73 18.43 -0.40
N SER A 704 21.65 17.70 -0.20
CA SER A 704 20.54 18.13 0.68
C SER A 704 20.04 16.96 1.51
N GLY A 705 19.44 17.26 2.65
CA GLY A 705 18.90 16.23 3.49
C GLY A 705 18.01 16.75 4.60
N THR A 706 17.34 15.80 5.25
CA THR A 706 16.53 15.99 6.45
C THR A 706 16.92 14.97 7.50
N LEU A 707 16.93 15.38 8.75
CA LEU A 707 17.10 14.53 9.91
C LEU A 707 15.96 14.83 10.86
N ASP A 708 15.18 13.83 11.24
CA ASP A 708 14.05 13.94 12.16
C ASP A 708 14.20 12.98 13.33
N TYR A 709 13.90 13.45 14.53
CA TYR A 709 13.59 12.64 15.70
C TYR A 709 12.10 12.81 16.01
N PHE A 710 11.37 11.70 16.18
CA PHE A 710 9.97 11.73 16.56
C PHE A 710 9.66 10.86 17.76
N TYR A 711 8.68 11.28 18.54
CA TYR A 711 8.06 10.50 19.60
C TYR A 711 6.54 10.56 19.43
N LYS A 712 5.91 9.42 19.17
CA LYS A 712 4.47 9.23 18.95
C LYS A 712 3.92 8.39 20.09
N TYR A 713 2.96 8.93 20.87
CA TYR A 713 2.31 8.26 21.98
C TYR A 713 0.81 8.19 21.71
N THR A 714 0.26 6.99 21.56
CA THR A 714 -1.18 6.75 21.41
C THR A 714 -1.74 6.27 22.73
N SER A 715 -2.70 7.00 23.28
CA SER A 715 -3.43 6.68 24.50
C SER A 715 -4.90 6.42 24.19
N ASP A 716 -5.62 5.96 25.23
CA ASP A 716 -7.04 5.68 25.13
C ASP A 716 -7.37 4.65 24.03
N ILE A 717 -6.44 3.72 23.76
CA ILE A 717 -6.60 2.66 22.77
C ILE A 717 -7.77 1.77 23.17
N LEU A 718 -8.66 1.53 22.19
CA LEU A 718 -9.83 0.70 22.38
C LEU A 718 -9.47 -0.79 22.34
N ALA A 719 -9.68 -1.47 23.46
CA ALA A 719 -9.46 -2.90 23.58
C ALA A 719 -10.62 -3.56 24.35
N PRO A 720 -10.90 -4.85 24.07
CA PRO A 720 -11.78 -5.62 24.93
C PRO A 720 -11.16 -5.73 26.32
N VAL A 721 -11.98 -5.62 27.33
CA VAL A 721 -11.57 -5.83 28.74
C VAL A 721 -11.90 -7.26 29.11
N GLU A 722 -10.91 -8.02 29.56
CA GLU A 722 -11.17 -9.37 30.09
C GLU A 722 -11.95 -9.29 31.40
N VAL A 723 -13.05 -10.02 31.45
CA VAL A 723 -13.90 -10.11 32.63
C VAL A 723 -14.08 -11.58 33.00
N SER A 724 -14.42 -11.82 34.27
CA SER A 724 -14.69 -13.18 34.76
C SER A 724 -15.83 -13.81 33.94
N SER A 725 -15.67 -15.07 33.56
CA SER A 725 -16.71 -15.88 32.89
C SER A 725 -18.03 -15.97 33.68
N ILE A 726 -18.01 -15.71 34.98
CA ILE A 726 -19.21 -15.62 35.85
C ILE A 726 -20.16 -14.51 35.36
N MET A 727 -19.65 -13.48 34.69
CA MET A 727 -20.48 -12.41 34.11
C MET A 727 -21.46 -12.91 33.05
N GLY A 728 -21.16 -14.07 32.41
CA GLY A 728 -22.01 -14.68 31.39
C GLY A 728 -22.18 -13.87 30.11
N ARG A 729 -21.40 -12.80 29.95
CA ARG A 729 -21.43 -11.89 28.80
C ARG A 729 -20.05 -11.33 28.53
N GLU A 730 -19.79 -11.03 27.26
CA GLU A 730 -18.61 -10.29 26.87
C GLU A 730 -18.74 -8.81 27.25
N VAL A 731 -17.65 -8.16 27.60
CA VAL A 731 -17.61 -6.69 27.78
C VAL A 731 -17.18 -6.06 26.45
N GLY A 732 -17.86 -5.00 26.06
CA GLY A 732 -17.50 -4.21 24.91
C GLY A 732 -16.12 -3.55 25.06
N GLN A 733 -15.67 -2.91 24.00
CA GLN A 733 -14.40 -2.20 23.98
C GLN A 733 -14.40 -1.04 24.99
N SER A 734 -13.25 -0.74 25.56
CA SER A 734 -13.02 0.38 26.47
C SER A 734 -11.70 1.08 26.11
N ASN A 735 -11.59 2.36 26.44
CA ASN A 735 -10.38 3.17 26.21
C ASN A 735 -9.34 2.89 27.30
N VAL A 736 -8.53 1.83 27.16
CA VAL A 736 -7.68 1.28 28.22
C VAL A 736 -6.21 1.12 27.89
N GLY A 737 -5.85 1.08 26.62
CA GLY A 737 -4.48 0.78 26.18
C GLY A 737 -3.65 2.01 25.84
N ALA A 738 -2.31 1.84 25.81
CA ALA A 738 -1.39 2.83 25.24
C ALA A 738 -0.20 2.16 24.56
N VAL A 739 0.31 2.82 23.50
CA VAL A 739 1.47 2.39 22.69
C VAL A 739 2.33 3.59 22.35
N SER A 740 3.65 3.43 22.43
CA SER A 740 4.61 4.42 21.95
C SER A 740 5.35 3.95 20.69
N ASN A 741 5.75 4.91 19.88
CA ASN A 741 6.72 4.75 18.79
C ASN A 741 7.69 5.92 18.86
N GLU A 742 8.97 5.64 18.99
CA GLU A 742 10.04 6.63 18.88
C GLU A 742 10.98 6.26 17.75
N GLY A 743 11.59 7.25 17.11
CA GLY A 743 12.48 6.94 16.01
C GLY A 743 13.26 8.09 15.44
N ILE A 744 14.20 7.73 14.56
CA ILE A 744 15.06 8.65 13.81
C ILE A 744 14.83 8.38 12.33
N GLU A 745 14.60 9.44 11.56
CA GLU A 745 14.48 9.42 10.11
C GLU A 745 15.59 10.24 9.47
N VAL A 746 16.24 9.70 8.45
CA VAL A 746 17.28 10.36 7.67
C VAL A 746 16.92 10.25 6.19
N ASN A 747 16.91 11.36 5.48
CA ASN A 747 16.83 11.42 4.04
C ASN A 747 17.95 12.28 3.49
N LEU A 748 18.72 11.74 2.57
CA LEU A 748 19.84 12.44 1.94
C LEU A 748 19.66 12.38 0.43
N THR A 749 20.10 13.41 -0.28
CA THR A 749 20.15 13.43 -1.75
C THR A 749 21.41 14.13 -2.20
N TYR A 750 22.14 13.47 -3.08
CA TYR A 750 23.29 14.05 -3.76
C TYR A 750 23.05 14.05 -5.26
N ASN A 751 23.02 15.23 -5.86
CA ASN A 751 22.92 15.47 -7.30
C ASN A 751 24.28 15.87 -7.86
N GLY A 752 24.78 15.10 -8.82
CA GLY A 752 26.06 15.33 -9.44
C GLY A 752 25.97 15.39 -10.96
N GLN A 753 26.92 16.14 -11.56
CA GLN A 753 27.09 16.22 -12.99
C GLN A 753 28.57 16.06 -13.33
N ILE A 754 28.88 15.16 -14.28
CA ILE A 754 30.24 14.92 -14.80
C ILE A 754 30.26 15.30 -16.26
N GLY A 755 31.07 16.32 -16.60
CA GLY A 755 31.04 16.91 -17.93
C GLY A 755 29.71 17.61 -18.21
N ARG A 756 29.27 17.61 -19.49
CA ARG A 756 28.01 18.28 -19.89
C ARG A 756 26.84 17.32 -20.02
N ASP A 757 27.09 16.04 -20.24
CA ASP A 757 26.06 15.09 -20.68
C ASP A 757 25.70 14.04 -19.64
N PHE A 758 26.53 13.83 -18.58
CA PHE A 758 26.28 12.81 -17.56
C PHE A 758 25.80 13.44 -16.28
N TRP A 759 24.57 13.16 -15.94
CA TRP A 759 23.92 13.57 -14.68
C TRP A 759 23.60 12.34 -13.85
N PHE A 760 23.68 12.45 -12.50
CA PHE A 760 23.29 11.39 -11.58
C PHE A 760 22.73 11.93 -10.28
N SER A 761 21.84 11.16 -9.66
CA SER A 761 21.27 11.40 -8.33
C SER A 761 21.37 10.14 -7.49
N ILE A 762 21.76 10.30 -6.24
CA ILE A 762 21.86 9.24 -5.24
C ILE A 762 21.06 9.70 -4.02
N SER A 763 19.99 8.97 -3.68
CA SER A 763 19.08 9.33 -2.60
C SER A 763 18.87 8.16 -1.63
N PRO A 764 19.75 7.97 -0.62
CA PRO A 764 19.53 7.04 0.46
C PRO A 764 18.52 7.62 1.47
N ASN A 765 17.70 6.74 2.04
CA ASN A 765 16.88 7.05 3.21
C ASN A 765 16.97 5.93 4.24
N PHE A 766 16.82 6.29 5.49
CA PHE A 766 16.89 5.38 6.61
C PHE A 766 15.92 5.80 7.70
N THR A 767 15.30 4.81 8.34
CA THR A 767 14.43 5.02 9.51
C THR A 767 14.71 3.93 10.54
N TRP A 768 14.93 4.33 11.78
CA TRP A 768 14.89 3.47 12.94
C TRP A 768 13.64 3.76 13.75
N VAL A 769 12.92 2.71 14.19
CA VAL A 769 11.72 2.83 15.01
C VAL A 769 11.79 1.83 16.17
N ARG A 770 11.50 2.30 17.37
CA ARG A 770 11.22 1.48 18.54
C ARG A 770 9.74 1.59 18.87
N ASN A 771 9.04 0.47 18.87
CA ASN A 771 7.65 0.34 19.28
C ASN A 771 7.56 -0.28 20.67
N ALA A 772 6.66 0.19 21.55
CA ALA A 772 6.42 -0.41 22.84
C ALA A 772 4.95 -0.29 23.26
N VAL A 773 4.42 -1.36 23.82
CA VAL A 773 3.15 -1.34 24.57
C VAL A 773 3.42 -0.69 25.91
N GLU A 774 2.74 0.41 26.20
CA GLU A 774 2.95 1.20 27.43
C GLU A 774 1.91 0.88 28.51
N LYS A 775 0.71 0.48 28.09
CA LYS A 775 -0.39 0.19 29.02
C LYS A 775 -1.34 -0.84 28.41
N LEU A 776 -1.81 -1.76 29.26
CA LEU A 776 -2.85 -2.73 28.98
C LEU A 776 -4.07 -2.49 29.88
N ALA A 777 -5.16 -3.22 29.61
CA ALA A 777 -6.40 -3.14 30.39
C ALA A 777 -6.15 -3.52 31.87
N ASN A 778 -6.91 -2.91 32.77
CA ASN A 778 -6.93 -3.22 34.23
C ASN A 778 -5.56 -3.19 34.93
N GLY A 779 -4.56 -2.50 34.37
CA GLY A 779 -3.21 -2.45 34.92
C GLY A 779 -2.42 -3.76 34.74
N ALA A 780 -2.86 -4.65 33.84
CA ALA A 780 -2.14 -5.86 33.50
C ALA A 780 -0.75 -5.52 32.92
N THR A 781 0.24 -6.32 33.24
CA THR A 781 1.59 -6.21 32.67
C THR A 781 1.76 -7.03 31.40
N GLU A 782 0.87 -8.01 31.19
CA GLU A 782 0.89 -8.92 30.06
C GLU A 782 -0.51 -9.43 29.67
N GLU A 783 -0.69 -9.70 28.40
CA GLU A 783 -1.83 -10.39 27.78
C GLU A 783 -1.26 -11.44 26.82
N ILE A 784 -0.85 -12.57 27.36
CA ILE A 784 -0.09 -13.59 26.60
C ILE A 784 -0.91 -14.14 25.42
N ASN A 785 -2.22 -14.35 25.59
CA ASN A 785 -3.12 -14.81 24.52
C ASN A 785 -3.18 -13.85 23.33
N ASN A 786 -2.89 -12.58 23.58
CA ASN A 786 -2.84 -11.52 22.57
C ASN A 786 -1.40 -11.16 22.13
N ASN A 787 -0.38 -11.89 22.62
CA ASN A 787 1.03 -11.60 22.40
C ASN A 787 1.39 -10.14 22.74
N ARG A 788 0.98 -9.65 23.90
CA ARG A 788 1.22 -8.29 24.40
C ARG A 788 1.84 -8.31 25.79
N ILE A 789 2.94 -7.61 25.92
CA ILE A 789 3.65 -7.42 27.19
C ILE A 789 4.06 -5.94 27.29
N VAL A 790 3.83 -5.31 28.44
CA VAL A 790 4.22 -3.91 28.67
C VAL A 790 5.75 -3.77 28.53
N GLY A 791 6.19 -2.73 27.82
CA GLY A 791 7.60 -2.48 27.49
C GLY A 791 8.10 -3.22 26.22
N GLN A 792 7.31 -4.19 25.69
CA GLN A 792 7.64 -4.93 24.48
C GLN A 792 6.91 -4.37 23.26
N PRO A 793 7.42 -4.58 22.03
CA PRO A 793 6.73 -4.15 20.82
C PRO A 793 5.44 -4.94 20.57
N ILE A 794 4.54 -4.35 19.79
CA ILE A 794 3.39 -5.09 19.23
C ILE A 794 3.90 -6.22 18.31
N GLY A 795 3.24 -7.39 18.36
CA GLY A 795 3.59 -8.53 17.49
C GLY A 795 4.82 -9.30 17.98
N ILE A 796 4.96 -9.45 19.30
CA ILE A 796 5.98 -10.33 19.86
C ILE A 796 5.73 -11.79 19.47
N ILE A 797 6.81 -12.53 19.33
CA ILE A 797 6.79 -13.98 19.24
C ILE A 797 7.15 -14.49 20.63
N TYR A 798 6.20 -15.15 21.30
CA TYR A 798 6.34 -15.64 22.65
C TYR A 798 6.40 -17.16 22.65
N GLY A 799 7.48 -17.74 23.22
CA GLY A 799 7.73 -19.17 23.14
C GLY A 799 8.96 -19.59 23.93
N TYR A 800 9.45 -20.80 23.65
CA TYR A 800 10.52 -21.44 24.40
C TYR A 800 11.91 -21.10 23.82
N GLU A 801 12.90 -20.93 24.68
CA GLU A 801 14.29 -21.02 24.30
C GLU A 801 14.70 -22.49 24.21
N THR A 802 15.66 -22.78 23.30
CA THR A 802 16.13 -24.12 23.07
C THR A 802 17.63 -24.27 23.34
N ASP A 803 18.05 -25.49 23.67
CA ASP A 803 19.46 -25.92 23.77
C ASP A 803 19.80 -26.90 22.63
N GLY A 804 19.32 -26.59 21.42
CA GLY A 804 19.48 -27.46 20.25
C GLY A 804 18.60 -28.71 20.31
N LEU A 805 19.14 -29.84 19.89
CA LEU A 805 18.46 -31.13 19.88
C LEU A 805 19.11 -32.10 20.89
N PHE A 806 18.34 -33.02 21.42
CA PHE A 806 18.89 -34.13 22.19
C PHE A 806 19.81 -34.99 21.31
N VAL A 807 21.06 -35.18 21.72
CA VAL A 807 22.06 -35.88 20.92
C VAL A 807 21.86 -37.40 20.99
N ASP A 808 21.65 -37.92 22.22
CA ASP A 808 21.53 -39.38 22.47
C ASP A 808 20.51 -39.67 23.60
N GLN A 809 20.31 -40.93 23.89
CA GLN A 809 19.40 -41.39 24.93
C GLN A 809 19.86 -41.03 26.34
N ALA A 810 21.17 -40.96 26.56
CA ALA A 810 21.71 -40.58 27.88
C ALA A 810 21.38 -39.11 28.20
N GLU A 811 21.44 -38.24 27.19
CA GLU A 811 20.98 -36.87 27.33
C GLU A 811 19.46 -36.73 27.58
N VAL A 812 18.67 -37.59 26.91
CA VAL A 812 17.23 -37.65 27.13
C VAL A 812 16.91 -38.14 28.56
N ASP A 813 17.58 -39.18 29.02
CA ASP A 813 17.38 -39.75 30.37
C ASP A 813 17.81 -38.80 31.50
N ALA A 814 18.77 -37.95 31.20
CA ALA A 814 19.26 -36.91 32.14
C ALA A 814 18.53 -35.55 32.03
N ALA A 815 17.57 -35.45 31.10
CA ALA A 815 16.91 -34.18 30.81
C ALA A 815 16.01 -33.70 31.96
N THR A 816 15.88 -32.39 32.09
CA THR A 816 14.83 -31.72 32.84
C THR A 816 13.47 -32.20 32.39
N GLU A 817 12.50 -32.35 33.31
CA GLU A 817 11.15 -32.80 32.98
C GLU A 817 10.48 -31.82 31.98
N GLN A 818 10.19 -32.30 30.78
CA GLN A 818 9.58 -31.48 29.69
C GLN A 818 8.07 -31.67 29.69
N LEU A 819 7.32 -30.90 30.50
CA LEU A 819 5.85 -31.00 30.59
C LEU A 819 5.15 -30.60 29.28
N VAL A 820 5.84 -29.91 28.40
CA VAL A 820 5.39 -29.56 27.04
C VAL A 820 5.40 -30.75 26.10
N SER A 821 6.09 -31.83 26.44
CA SER A 821 6.21 -33.05 25.63
C SER A 821 5.07 -34.01 25.94
N LYS A 822 4.10 -34.09 25.04
CA LYS A 822 2.97 -35.03 25.17
C LYS A 822 3.30 -36.45 24.61
N SER A 823 4.32 -36.53 23.75
CA SER A 823 4.68 -37.78 23.03
C SER A 823 5.92 -38.49 23.61
N GLY A 824 6.45 -38.02 24.76
CA GLY A 824 7.74 -38.45 25.29
C GLY A 824 8.92 -37.80 24.55
N LEU A 825 10.11 -37.97 25.08
CA LEU A 825 11.35 -37.44 24.53
C LEU A 825 12.12 -38.52 23.78
N LYS A 826 12.84 -38.17 22.72
CA LYS A 826 13.73 -39.03 21.93
C LYS A 826 14.97 -38.29 21.51
N PRO A 827 16.10 -38.95 21.25
CA PRO A 827 17.22 -38.36 20.54
C PRO A 827 16.79 -37.72 19.23
N GLY A 828 17.28 -36.52 18.96
CA GLY A 828 16.92 -35.72 17.80
C GLY A 828 15.68 -34.81 17.97
N TYR A 829 15.04 -34.83 19.14
CA TYR A 829 13.96 -33.89 19.46
C TYR A 829 14.51 -32.57 19.95
N VAL A 830 13.70 -31.51 19.79
CA VAL A 830 14.02 -30.18 20.27
C VAL A 830 14.11 -30.18 21.81
N LYS A 831 15.21 -29.70 22.34
CA LYS A 831 15.49 -29.59 23.78
C LYS A 831 15.15 -28.20 24.25
N TYR A 832 14.05 -28.07 24.97
CA TYR A 832 13.63 -26.78 25.55
C TYR A 832 14.36 -26.55 26.88
N LYS A 833 14.68 -25.27 27.14
CA LYS A 833 15.35 -24.85 28.37
C LYS A 833 14.34 -24.60 29.47
N ASP A 834 14.67 -25.03 30.69
CA ASP A 834 14.11 -24.54 31.93
C ASP A 834 14.79 -23.21 32.24
N ILE A 835 14.03 -22.12 32.14
CA ILE A 835 14.56 -20.75 32.36
C ILE A 835 13.99 -20.08 33.60
N SER A 836 12.88 -20.61 34.14
CA SER A 836 12.22 -20.03 35.30
C SER A 836 11.36 -21.07 36.03
N GLY A 837 10.74 -20.67 37.13
CA GLY A 837 9.81 -21.44 37.96
C GLY A 837 8.99 -20.50 38.86
N PRO A 838 8.22 -21.01 39.81
CA PRO A 838 7.43 -20.21 40.71
C PRO A 838 8.18 -19.13 41.48
N ASP A 839 9.49 -19.38 41.78
CA ASP A 839 10.36 -18.46 42.52
C ASP A 839 11.24 -17.60 41.56
N GLY A 840 10.97 -17.64 40.24
CA GLY A 840 11.70 -16.90 39.25
C GLY A 840 13.09 -17.46 38.93
N VAL A 841 13.35 -18.71 39.28
CA VAL A 841 14.57 -19.47 38.95
C VAL A 841 14.19 -20.84 38.39
N PRO A 842 15.05 -21.51 37.59
CA PRO A 842 14.81 -22.84 37.10
C PRO A 842 14.40 -23.84 38.18
N ASP A 843 13.32 -24.58 37.97
CA ASP A 843 12.72 -25.47 39.00
C ASP A 843 12.86 -26.97 38.69
N GLY A 844 13.53 -27.32 37.60
CA GLY A 844 13.72 -28.69 37.15
C GLY A 844 12.63 -29.17 36.18
N LYS A 845 11.76 -28.26 35.70
CA LYS A 845 10.69 -28.58 34.75
C LYS A 845 10.67 -27.55 33.63
N VAL A 846 10.15 -27.94 32.49
CA VAL A 846 9.85 -27.02 31.39
C VAL A 846 8.34 -26.98 31.17
N ASP A 847 7.72 -25.84 31.46
CA ASP A 847 6.29 -25.68 31.35
C ASP A 847 5.84 -24.41 30.60
N ALA A 848 4.55 -24.33 30.30
CA ALA A 848 4.01 -23.20 29.53
C ALA A 848 3.80 -21.94 30.37
N GLN A 849 3.89 -22.00 31.68
CA GLN A 849 3.64 -20.88 32.57
C GLN A 849 4.92 -20.08 32.84
N TYR A 850 6.06 -20.74 33.04
CA TYR A 850 7.27 -20.12 33.51
C TYR A 850 8.42 -20.09 32.49
N ASP A 851 8.45 -21.01 31.48
CA ASP A 851 9.60 -21.19 30.58
C ASP A 851 9.45 -20.57 29.21
N ARG A 852 8.40 -19.78 29.01
CA ARG A 852 8.27 -19.03 27.77
C ARG A 852 8.77 -17.60 27.93
N THR A 853 9.42 -17.09 26.89
CA THR A 853 9.97 -15.74 26.83
C THR A 853 9.75 -15.08 25.47
N VAL A 854 10.15 -13.82 25.33
CA VAL A 854 10.06 -13.06 24.08
C VAL A 854 11.22 -13.43 23.15
N LEU A 855 10.95 -14.22 22.14
CA LEU A 855 11.93 -14.69 21.15
C LEU A 855 12.25 -13.64 20.07
N GLY A 856 11.41 -12.63 19.94
CA GLY A 856 11.54 -11.55 18.98
C GLY A 856 10.21 -10.87 18.68
N SER A 857 10.19 -10.06 17.62
CA SER A 857 8.97 -9.38 17.15
C SER A 857 8.88 -9.45 15.63
N THR A 858 7.64 -9.50 15.13
CA THR A 858 7.32 -9.40 13.70
C THR A 858 7.39 -7.96 13.18
N THR A 859 7.47 -6.97 14.08
CA THR A 859 7.54 -5.54 13.73
C THR A 859 8.97 -5.15 13.37
N PRO A 860 9.25 -4.67 12.15
CA PRO A 860 10.57 -4.20 11.75
C PRO A 860 11.02 -2.99 12.58
N LYS A 861 12.30 -2.95 12.92
CA LYS A 861 12.95 -1.81 13.61
C LYS A 861 13.64 -0.86 12.64
N PHE A 862 14.08 -1.36 11.49
CA PHE A 862 14.86 -0.61 10.49
C PHE A 862 14.14 -0.66 9.14
N TYR A 863 14.02 0.51 8.50
CA TYR A 863 13.55 0.69 7.15
C TYR A 863 14.63 1.45 6.38
N TYR A 864 15.01 0.99 5.21
CA TYR A 864 16.03 1.66 4.41
C TYR A 864 15.72 1.54 2.92
N GLY A 865 16.03 2.60 2.20
CA GLY A 865 15.87 2.70 0.76
C GLY A 865 17.08 3.38 0.13
N LEU A 866 17.33 3.06 -1.14
CA LEU A 866 18.33 3.74 -1.97
C LEU A 866 17.76 3.91 -3.36
N ASN A 867 17.54 5.16 -3.76
CA ASN A 867 17.14 5.50 -5.11
C ASN A 867 18.36 6.05 -5.87
N LEU A 868 18.66 5.44 -7.02
CA LEU A 868 19.73 5.82 -7.93
C LEU A 868 19.11 6.19 -9.26
N SER A 869 19.50 7.34 -9.83
CA SER A 869 19.13 7.71 -11.19
C SER A 869 20.30 8.33 -11.91
N THR A 870 20.44 8.05 -13.21
CA THR A 870 21.44 8.64 -14.08
C THR A 870 20.87 8.93 -15.44
N SER A 871 21.42 9.94 -16.12
CA SER A 871 21.13 10.19 -17.53
C SER A 871 22.40 10.51 -18.31
N TYR A 872 22.49 10.00 -19.55
CA TYR A 872 23.61 10.23 -20.47
C TYR A 872 23.16 10.16 -21.93
N LYS A 873 23.19 11.28 -22.65
CA LYS A 873 22.91 11.36 -24.11
C LYS A 873 21.67 10.63 -24.58
N GLY A 874 20.56 10.82 -23.87
CA GLY A 874 19.27 10.18 -24.13
C GLY A 874 19.09 8.82 -23.47
N PHE A 875 20.12 8.17 -22.93
CA PHE A 875 19.97 7.03 -22.04
C PHE A 875 19.63 7.51 -20.64
N ASP A 876 18.73 6.81 -19.99
CA ASP A 876 18.43 6.95 -18.56
C ASP A 876 18.50 5.58 -17.87
N PHE A 877 18.97 5.60 -16.65
CA PHE A 877 19.00 4.43 -15.78
C PHE A 877 18.43 4.80 -14.41
N SER A 878 17.60 3.96 -13.85
CA SER A 878 17.12 4.08 -12.47
C SER A 878 17.19 2.73 -11.76
N ALA A 879 17.54 2.75 -10.47
CA ALA A 879 17.50 1.59 -9.61
C ALA A 879 16.98 1.97 -8.23
N LEU A 880 16.08 1.14 -7.69
CA LEU A 880 15.51 1.30 -6.36
C LEU A 880 15.77 0.04 -5.54
N LEU A 881 16.43 0.23 -4.40
CA LEU A 881 16.61 -0.80 -3.39
C LEU A 881 15.75 -0.47 -2.18
N GLN A 882 15.17 -1.48 -1.56
CA GLN A 882 14.42 -1.37 -0.30
C GLN A 882 14.79 -2.51 0.62
N GLY A 883 14.90 -2.25 1.91
CA GLY A 883 15.08 -3.28 2.90
C GLY A 883 14.37 -2.98 4.22
N LEU A 884 14.11 -4.05 4.93
CA LEU A 884 13.57 -4.08 6.28
C LEU A 884 14.49 -4.88 7.17
N GLY A 885 14.64 -4.47 8.42
CA GLY A 885 15.53 -5.15 9.35
C GLY A 885 15.05 -5.15 10.79
N GLY A 886 15.69 -6.01 11.59
CA GLY A 886 15.46 -6.10 13.02
C GLY A 886 14.13 -6.73 13.41
N HIS A 887 13.58 -7.62 12.57
CA HIS A 887 12.36 -8.37 12.85
C HIS A 887 12.56 -9.86 12.59
N LYS A 888 11.73 -10.65 13.23
CA LYS A 888 11.73 -12.11 13.11
C LYS A 888 10.34 -12.59 12.69
N ARG A 889 10.29 -13.76 12.08
CA ARG A 889 9.02 -14.42 11.71
C ARG A 889 9.11 -15.92 11.97
N LEU A 890 7.94 -16.50 12.16
CA LEU A 890 7.71 -17.92 12.26
C LEU A 890 6.81 -18.34 11.11
N ILE A 891 7.13 -19.44 10.45
CA ILE A 891 6.19 -20.17 9.59
C ILE A 891 5.93 -21.52 10.24
N GLY A 892 4.74 -22.08 10.02
CA GLY A 892 4.30 -23.30 10.69
C GLY A 892 3.61 -24.27 9.74
N SER A 893 3.05 -25.33 10.30
CA SER A 893 2.24 -26.36 9.61
C SER A 893 2.93 -26.94 8.35
N TYR A 894 2.22 -27.15 7.27
CA TYR A 894 2.70 -27.73 6.01
C TYR A 894 3.86 -26.96 5.35
N MET A 895 4.10 -25.71 5.73
CA MET A 895 5.17 -24.89 5.16
C MET A 895 6.50 -25.11 5.87
N ALA A 896 6.48 -25.38 7.18
CA ALA A 896 7.68 -25.49 8.00
C ALA A 896 8.02 -26.93 8.40
N TYR A 897 7.03 -27.82 8.47
CA TYR A 897 7.19 -29.11 9.09
C TYR A 897 7.08 -30.24 8.07
N ALA A 898 8.11 -31.07 7.97
CA ALA A 898 8.15 -32.23 7.09
C ALA A 898 7.07 -33.24 7.49
N PHE A 899 6.37 -33.78 6.50
CA PHE A 899 5.32 -34.80 6.66
C PHE A 899 4.19 -34.42 7.63
N TYR A 900 4.00 -33.12 7.86
CA TYR A 900 2.94 -32.63 8.74
C TYR A 900 1.56 -33.02 8.19
N ASN A 901 0.77 -33.77 8.98
CA ASN A 901 -0.52 -34.34 8.59
C ASN A 901 -0.50 -35.00 7.18
N GLY A 902 0.57 -35.75 6.86
CA GLY A 902 0.73 -36.40 5.57
C GLY A 902 1.16 -35.44 4.43
N GLY A 903 1.64 -34.24 4.75
CA GLY A 903 2.11 -33.26 3.78
C GLY A 903 3.48 -33.57 3.18
N GLN A 904 4.05 -32.60 2.50
CA GLN A 904 5.31 -32.69 1.79
C GLN A 904 6.56 -32.56 2.69
N ILE A 905 7.71 -32.74 2.11
CA ILE A 905 9.02 -32.46 2.70
C ILE A 905 9.86 -31.63 1.71
N GLN A 906 10.56 -30.63 2.22
CA GLN A 906 11.49 -29.79 1.46
C GLN A 906 12.90 -30.41 1.49
N ARG A 907 13.70 -30.14 0.45
CA ARG A 907 15.05 -30.68 0.33
C ARG A 907 15.94 -30.34 1.51
N TRP A 908 15.93 -29.07 1.97
CA TRP A 908 16.72 -28.64 3.10
C TRP A 908 16.37 -29.39 4.40
N GLN A 909 15.08 -29.73 4.60
CA GLN A 909 14.63 -30.49 5.76
C GLN A 909 15.18 -31.93 5.71
N ALA A 910 15.12 -32.56 4.54
CA ALA A 910 15.61 -33.90 4.32
C ALA A 910 17.14 -34.02 4.50
N GLU A 911 17.88 -33.06 3.97
CA GLU A 911 19.34 -33.09 3.97
C GLU A 911 19.94 -32.70 5.33
N SER A 912 19.32 -31.73 6.04
CA SER A 912 19.82 -31.20 7.30
C SER A 912 19.11 -31.72 8.56
N CYS A 913 18.29 -32.79 8.43
CA CYS A 913 17.67 -33.41 9.59
C CYS A 913 18.70 -34.15 10.46
N TRP A 914 18.40 -34.19 11.75
CA TRP A 914 19.15 -35.00 12.71
C TRP A 914 19.12 -36.48 12.31
N LYS A 915 20.26 -37.20 12.42
CA LYS A 915 20.41 -38.61 12.09
C LYS A 915 21.15 -39.34 13.20
N GLU A 916 20.69 -40.54 13.52
CA GLU A 916 21.27 -41.35 14.58
C GLU A 916 22.71 -41.75 14.30
N GLU A 917 23.04 -41.93 13.00
CA GLU A 917 24.42 -42.32 12.59
C GLU A 917 25.44 -41.16 12.71
N ASN A 918 24.95 -39.93 12.72
CA ASN A 918 25.73 -38.72 12.86
C ASN A 918 24.92 -37.67 13.63
N PRO A 919 24.80 -37.83 14.96
CA PRO A 919 23.96 -36.95 15.77
C PRO A 919 24.56 -35.55 15.85
N ASP A 920 23.84 -34.58 15.29
CA ASP A 920 24.21 -33.16 15.34
C ASP A 920 23.21 -32.41 16.23
N LYS A 921 23.72 -31.89 17.37
CA LYS A 921 22.92 -31.06 18.29
C LYS A 921 22.32 -29.83 17.64
N TRP A 922 22.97 -29.32 16.57
CA TRP A 922 22.59 -28.08 15.90
C TRP A 922 22.06 -28.31 14.48
N ALA A 923 21.59 -29.52 14.17
CA ALA A 923 20.95 -29.81 12.89
C ALA A 923 19.83 -28.77 12.62
N GLU A 924 19.70 -28.30 11.36
CA GLU A 924 18.70 -27.31 10.99
C GLU A 924 17.26 -27.82 11.08
N TYR A 925 17.08 -29.16 11.06
CA TYR A 925 15.80 -29.85 11.18
C TYR A 925 15.89 -31.00 12.21
N PRO A 926 14.83 -31.23 13.04
CA PRO A 926 14.83 -32.30 14.04
C PRO A 926 14.83 -33.72 13.39
N ARG A 927 14.85 -34.76 14.21
CA ARG A 927 14.59 -36.14 13.79
C ARG A 927 13.33 -36.23 12.94
N LEU A 928 13.42 -36.77 11.73
CA LEU A 928 12.27 -36.92 10.84
C LEU A 928 11.28 -37.92 11.42
N GLU A 929 10.04 -37.47 11.58
CA GLU A 929 8.88 -38.30 11.94
C GLU A 929 7.65 -37.76 11.16
N THR A 930 6.54 -38.51 11.13
CA THR A 930 5.28 -37.99 10.62
C THR A 930 4.61 -37.19 11.73
N LEU A 931 4.59 -35.86 11.57
CA LEU A 931 4.18 -34.92 12.59
C LEU A 931 2.68 -34.61 12.53
N ASN A 932 2.10 -34.22 13.66
CA ASN A 932 0.74 -33.69 13.79
C ASN A 932 0.72 -32.47 14.72
N MET A 933 -0.43 -31.84 14.87
CA MET A 933 -0.58 -30.55 15.60
C MET A 933 -0.06 -30.53 17.05
N ASN A 934 0.05 -31.65 17.72
CA ASN A 934 0.43 -31.75 19.13
C ASN A 934 1.84 -32.32 19.35
N ASP A 935 2.65 -32.33 18.33
CA ASP A 935 4.01 -32.89 18.43
C ASP A 935 4.91 -32.02 19.30
N THR A 936 5.80 -32.68 20.07
CA THR A 936 6.77 -32.02 20.96
C THR A 936 7.67 -31.05 20.20
N ASN A 937 8.10 -31.41 18.98
CA ASN A 937 9.01 -30.60 18.17
C ASN A 937 8.37 -29.31 17.63
N LEU A 938 7.04 -29.17 17.67
CA LEU A 938 6.31 -28.07 17.02
C LEU A 938 5.97 -26.90 17.94
N GLN A 939 6.52 -26.88 19.15
CA GLN A 939 6.30 -25.75 20.07
C GLN A 939 6.93 -24.48 19.49
N THR A 940 6.25 -23.35 19.64
CA THR A 940 6.81 -22.04 19.30
C THR A 940 8.12 -21.84 20.06
N SER A 941 9.22 -21.77 19.36
CA SER A 941 10.56 -21.67 19.95
C SER A 941 11.54 -20.94 19.05
N ASP A 942 12.67 -20.55 19.61
CA ASP A 942 13.75 -19.92 18.85
C ASP A 942 14.36 -20.87 17.80
N TYR A 943 14.13 -22.19 17.93
CA TYR A 943 14.49 -23.20 16.92
C TYR A 943 13.77 -22.95 15.59
N TRP A 944 12.51 -22.50 15.62
CA TRP A 944 11.71 -22.24 14.41
C TRP A 944 11.64 -20.77 14.02
N VAL A 945 11.96 -19.87 14.93
CA VAL A 945 11.94 -18.43 14.63
C VAL A 945 13.13 -18.05 13.78
N ARG A 946 12.91 -17.40 12.64
CA ARG A 946 13.96 -16.97 11.71
C ARG A 946 14.03 -15.47 11.59
N ASN A 947 15.23 -14.95 11.28
CA ASN A 947 15.42 -13.55 10.91
C ASN A 947 14.76 -13.29 9.56
N ALA A 948 13.80 -12.35 9.52
CA ALA A 948 13.07 -11.96 8.33
C ALA A 948 13.58 -10.66 7.69
N SER A 949 14.75 -10.18 8.13
CA SER A 949 15.40 -9.02 7.52
C SER A 949 15.80 -9.29 6.08
N PHE A 950 15.58 -8.32 5.21
CA PHE A 950 15.96 -8.44 3.80
C PHE A 950 16.40 -7.12 3.17
N LEU A 951 17.16 -7.21 2.09
CA LEU A 951 17.42 -6.13 1.13
C LEU A 951 17.01 -6.62 -0.26
N ARG A 952 16.14 -5.88 -0.93
CA ARG A 952 15.60 -6.24 -2.24
C ARG A 952 15.85 -5.16 -3.28
N VAL A 953 16.22 -5.58 -4.49
CA VAL A 953 16.22 -4.74 -5.67
C VAL A 953 14.79 -4.65 -6.18
N LYS A 954 14.09 -3.57 -5.77
CA LYS A 954 12.66 -3.37 -6.05
C LYS A 954 12.38 -3.00 -7.50
N ASN A 955 13.27 -2.20 -8.10
CA ASN A 955 13.13 -1.82 -9.50
C ASN A 955 14.51 -1.52 -10.09
N ILE A 956 14.71 -1.95 -11.33
CA ILE A 956 15.77 -1.47 -12.23
C ILE A 956 15.10 -1.14 -13.56
N GLN A 957 15.41 0.03 -14.12
CA GLN A 957 14.94 0.43 -15.44
C GLN A 957 16.09 1.05 -16.25
N ILE A 958 16.15 0.71 -17.53
CA ILE A 958 17.02 1.32 -18.52
C ILE A 958 16.13 1.85 -19.63
N GLY A 959 16.22 3.14 -19.93
CA GLY A 959 15.46 3.80 -20.97
C GLY A 959 16.35 4.48 -22.02
N TYR A 960 15.78 4.74 -23.18
CA TYR A 960 16.38 5.57 -24.21
C TYR A 960 15.34 6.49 -24.84
N THR A 961 15.61 7.78 -24.78
CA THR A 961 14.81 8.82 -25.42
C THR A 961 15.45 9.20 -26.77
N PHE A 962 14.69 9.03 -27.85
CA PHE A 962 15.15 9.32 -29.19
C PHE A 962 15.35 10.81 -29.43
N PRO A 963 16.39 11.22 -30.21
CA PRO A 963 16.61 12.63 -30.54
C PRO A 963 15.37 13.26 -31.20
N LYS A 964 14.98 14.44 -30.77
CA LYS A 964 13.81 15.20 -31.32
C LYS A 964 13.89 15.38 -32.86
N ALA A 965 15.10 15.47 -33.46
CA ALA A 965 15.30 15.57 -34.89
C ALA A 965 14.79 14.32 -35.67
N TRP A 966 14.75 13.16 -35.03
CA TRP A 966 14.22 11.92 -35.62
C TRP A 966 12.71 11.81 -35.40
N THR A 967 12.24 12.08 -34.19
CA THR A 967 10.84 11.91 -33.81
C THR A 967 9.92 12.92 -34.52
N LYS A 968 10.36 14.16 -34.71
CA LYS A 968 9.61 15.18 -35.50
C LYS A 968 9.33 14.76 -36.92
N LYS A 969 10.20 13.94 -37.56
CA LYS A 969 9.97 13.44 -38.95
C LYS A 969 8.74 12.53 -39.05
N ILE A 970 8.33 11.91 -37.92
CA ILE A 970 7.17 11.02 -37.84
C ILE A 970 6.01 11.68 -37.09
N GLY A 971 6.07 13.00 -36.85
CA GLY A 971 4.99 13.76 -36.19
C GLY A 971 4.94 13.61 -34.69
N LEU A 972 5.98 13.05 -34.04
CA LEU A 972 6.06 12.86 -32.60
C LEU A 972 6.98 13.88 -31.93
N GLU A 973 6.57 14.45 -30.81
CA GLU A 973 7.39 15.38 -30.03
C GLU A 973 8.48 14.63 -29.25
N ASN A 974 8.12 13.48 -28.64
CA ASN A 974 9.02 12.65 -27.85
C ASN A 974 8.69 11.16 -28.03
N VAL A 975 9.73 10.33 -28.10
CA VAL A 975 9.62 8.87 -28.06
C VAL A 975 10.66 8.33 -27.09
N ARG A 976 10.23 7.60 -26.09
CA ARG A 976 11.10 6.89 -25.15
C ARG A 976 10.74 5.40 -25.14
N VAL A 977 11.75 4.54 -25.18
CA VAL A 977 11.63 3.08 -25.01
C VAL A 977 12.37 2.68 -23.74
N TYR A 978 11.88 1.65 -23.03
CA TYR A 978 12.55 1.18 -21.84
C TYR A 978 12.35 -0.31 -21.61
N VAL A 979 13.27 -0.89 -20.84
CA VAL A 979 13.14 -2.21 -20.23
C VAL A 979 13.27 -2.07 -18.72
N SER A 980 12.54 -2.88 -17.98
CA SER A 980 12.60 -2.85 -16.51
C SER A 980 12.43 -4.22 -15.90
N GLY A 981 12.94 -4.35 -14.68
CA GLY A 981 12.75 -5.52 -13.83
C GLY A 981 12.36 -5.11 -12.42
N GLN A 982 11.38 -5.81 -11.85
CA GLN A 982 10.89 -5.56 -10.50
C GLN A 982 11.15 -6.77 -9.61
N ASN A 983 11.47 -6.54 -8.32
CA ASN A 983 11.75 -7.57 -7.32
C ASN A 983 12.79 -8.62 -7.79
N LEU A 984 13.84 -8.20 -8.53
CA LEU A 984 14.76 -9.11 -9.24
C LEU A 984 15.61 -9.95 -8.31
N PHE A 985 16.09 -9.37 -7.21
CA PHE A 985 16.97 -10.02 -6.26
C PHE A 985 16.57 -9.68 -4.84
N SER A 986 16.54 -10.69 -3.96
CA SER A 986 16.32 -10.56 -2.52
C SER A 986 17.49 -11.17 -1.77
N PHE A 987 18.11 -10.39 -0.88
CA PHE A 987 19.17 -10.84 0.03
C PHE A 987 18.54 -10.98 1.41
N ASN A 988 18.37 -12.23 1.89
CA ASN A 988 17.75 -12.54 3.16
C ASN A 988 18.35 -13.82 3.77
N SER A 989 18.02 -14.09 5.03
CA SER A 989 18.39 -15.31 5.75
C SER A 989 17.14 -16.00 6.33
N PHE A 990 16.02 -15.85 5.66
CA PHE A 990 14.76 -16.46 6.03
C PHE A 990 14.73 -17.96 5.67
N TYR A 991 13.60 -18.60 5.77
CA TYR A 991 13.45 -20.00 5.36
C TYR A 991 13.72 -20.16 3.86
N LYS A 992 14.51 -21.18 3.49
CA LYS A 992 14.88 -21.46 2.09
C LYS A 992 13.63 -21.68 1.23
N GLY A 993 13.50 -20.91 0.15
CA GLY A 993 12.35 -20.96 -0.76
C GLY A 993 11.11 -20.19 -0.31
N TRP A 994 11.18 -19.48 0.80
CA TRP A 994 10.08 -18.64 1.30
C TRP A 994 10.47 -17.17 1.34
N ASP A 995 9.66 -16.35 0.68
CA ASP A 995 9.91 -14.92 0.62
C ASP A 995 9.57 -14.25 1.96
N PRO A 996 10.51 -13.52 2.60
CA PRO A 996 10.27 -12.86 3.89
C PRO A 996 9.23 -11.73 3.82
N GLU A 997 8.88 -11.23 2.63
CA GLU A 997 7.87 -10.21 2.43
C GLU A 997 6.44 -10.80 2.35
N ASN A 998 6.30 -12.07 1.91
CA ASN A 998 5.00 -12.73 1.83
C ASN A 998 4.31 -12.78 3.20
N GLU A 999 3.03 -12.47 3.23
CA GLU A 999 2.19 -12.81 4.37
C GLU A 999 1.86 -14.32 4.29
N ILE A 1000 2.45 -15.06 5.19
CA ILE A 1000 2.32 -16.51 5.26
C ILE A 1000 1.62 -16.84 6.57
N GLY A 1001 0.46 -17.49 6.48
CA GLY A 1001 -0.29 -17.93 7.64
C GLY A 1001 0.45 -19.02 8.43
N THR A 1002 0.31 -19.00 9.76
CA THR A 1002 0.86 -20.03 10.65
C THR A 1002 -0.16 -21.13 11.00
N GLY A 1003 -1.38 -21.02 10.50
CA GLY A 1003 -2.48 -21.97 10.76
C GLY A 1003 -2.39 -23.24 9.92
N ASP A 1004 -3.30 -24.19 10.20
CA ASP A 1004 -3.36 -25.50 9.51
C ASP A 1004 -3.80 -25.42 8.05
N SER A 1005 -4.36 -24.30 7.64
CA SER A 1005 -4.70 -24.05 6.23
C SER A 1005 -3.80 -22.94 5.70
N PRO A 1006 -2.62 -23.29 5.16
CA PRO A 1006 -1.74 -22.31 4.56
C PRO A 1006 -2.47 -21.58 3.45
N SER A 1007 -2.36 -20.26 3.45
CA SER A 1007 -3.00 -19.41 2.45
C SER A 1007 -1.99 -18.32 2.08
N TYR A 1008 -1.51 -18.34 0.84
CA TYR A 1008 -0.61 -17.32 0.32
C TYR A 1008 -0.59 -17.31 -1.20
N TYR A 1009 -0.21 -16.18 -1.79
CA TYR A 1009 0.16 -16.07 -3.20
C TYR A 1009 1.59 -15.54 -3.28
N PRO A 1010 2.55 -16.22 -3.96
CA PRO A 1010 3.95 -15.80 -3.97
C PRO A 1010 4.12 -14.37 -4.48
N VAL A 1011 5.03 -13.61 -3.89
CA VAL A 1011 5.48 -12.33 -4.45
C VAL A 1011 6.14 -12.56 -5.80
N ASN A 1012 5.96 -11.62 -6.75
CA ASN A 1012 6.39 -11.76 -8.12
C ASN A 1012 7.63 -10.93 -8.43
N SER A 1013 8.57 -11.51 -9.16
CA SER A 1013 9.50 -10.78 -10.03
C SER A 1013 8.82 -10.51 -11.36
N ILE A 1014 9.01 -9.31 -11.92
CA ILE A 1014 8.36 -8.89 -13.18
C ILE A 1014 9.43 -8.35 -14.13
N TYR A 1015 9.45 -8.88 -15.34
CA TYR A 1015 10.28 -8.40 -16.45
C TYR A 1015 9.40 -7.71 -17.46
N SER A 1016 9.68 -6.44 -17.77
CA SER A 1016 8.81 -5.65 -18.64
C SER A 1016 9.58 -4.75 -19.60
N PHE A 1017 8.89 -4.38 -20.68
CA PHE A 1017 9.32 -3.33 -21.61
C PHE A 1017 8.14 -2.41 -21.93
N GLY A 1018 8.44 -1.18 -22.36
CA GLY A 1018 7.38 -0.24 -22.68
C GLY A 1018 7.85 0.92 -23.55
N PHE A 1019 6.87 1.71 -23.96
CA PHE A 1019 7.03 2.87 -24.84
C PHE A 1019 6.23 4.06 -24.30
N ASN A 1020 6.83 5.25 -24.39
CA ASN A 1020 6.14 6.50 -24.11
C ASN A 1020 6.20 7.37 -25.36
N PHE A 1021 5.05 7.81 -25.85
CA PHE A 1021 4.90 8.69 -27.00
C PHE A 1021 4.27 10.01 -26.57
N LYS A 1022 4.79 11.13 -27.06
CA LYS A 1022 4.20 12.45 -26.90
C LYS A 1022 4.02 13.09 -28.28
N PHE A 1023 2.78 13.54 -28.55
CA PHE A 1023 2.35 14.13 -29.81
C PHE A 1023 2.23 15.65 -29.72
#